data_58d9c7eb89a9e6fea830c6a5fc5e91f8
#
_entry.id   58d9c7eb89a9e6fea830c6a5fc5e91f8
#
_cell.length_a   1.000
_cell.length_b   1.000
_cell.length_c   1.000
_cell.angle_alpha   90.00
_cell.angle_beta   90.00
_cell.angle_gamma   90.00
#
_symmetry.space_group_name_H-M   'P 1'
#
loop_
_entity.id
_entity.type
_entity.pdbx_description
1 polymer ?
#
loop_
_entity_poly.entity_id
_entity_poly.type
_entity_poly.pdbx_seq_one_letter_code
_entity_poly.pdbx_strand_id
1 'polypeptide(L)'
;VVVTALGISRESKSLGYARQSIDTESLLDTRDPNLLNSLSGKVSGVNFISNGGPLSSTRVEIRGNNSLTGNNQPLYVIDGVPIMNPMGEDGDLDYGNPASAISPDDIESIEVLKGANAAALYGSDAANGVILITTRKATKKSGLGVSYGYNMQFTFLREFPAYQNVYGSASLPAVGVGDGFNYYGSNSKNGYAYDPSLPYGIFVFNWANPNQRSWGLPMLGFDLVGRNNQIRSYVPNKDGITDMYEMGVAMTHSVSVNKVFNGAGIRFNYTGIDYDGMLKNFDNMKRHTFDLRVNMDLAKWLSSEISVNYQLETADNRDYKGDSNRNPMRAIMNMPRDVVMEELLPWKRETGEAFTRGNGFYNPYWLLNEISNGDGRNNFRGNLTLNIKPIQGMNIRLRASVEKANKNGWKFDNYYTMWDIDGQYETFREASNNYNYEGVISYNRNIKKVSLSANLGTSMQKNDWYKLWNQVSQLAAPDVKSLSNNASILSGTESVNAKEKQSVFGMLSLGYHGLFVDGTFRNDWSSSLPKANNSYFYASGSASAVLTEIFPKLKSKTFSFAKLRGSIARVGNDAGFDRLINSYSYGGLFRNDMAWFQGDAVRKNPNLKPETTISKEIGAEVRLLDGRLTADVTYYDKYTRDQIVESELSYLSNYQRVIINSGKISNKGWEISVSGVPVKVKNFEWKTIFNWSKNNSMVESLPEGIDKIQIGSGVYNVKSYAEVGKPYGAIYAKTFKRDAEGYILCQLDGSPKEGQDYEYLGCVQADWRGGWNNVFRLGNFSFSVMFDFQKGGKFFSQTSIQSSVDGQSVKSLEGRDADFFSRKILGESDEERYGFMRPQNANTPTANGQIYPDWGRPKGVVLPNCRYDEDVEGLAGQQVLGYCTPERYWMHYTSRDISRFIYDASYVKLREITVSYDLPKKWLRKTPFQTFRVAAVGRNIATLFANTPHGLDPQATSTTGNAQGFERGFNLPSATYGFDIKVSF
;
A
#
# COMPACT_ATOMS: atom_id res chain seq x y z
N VAL A 1 -27.06 -2.11 -21.30
CA VAL A 1 -26.57 -3.49 -21.12
C VAL A 1 -25.26 -3.42 -20.36
N VAL A 2 -25.06 -4.31 -19.43
CA VAL A 2 -23.87 -4.41 -18.58
C VAL A 2 -23.35 -5.83 -18.66
N VAL A 3 -22.04 -5.97 -18.67
CA VAL A 3 -21.42 -7.28 -18.49
C VAL A 3 -21.41 -7.59 -16.99
N THR A 4 -22.00 -8.72 -16.63
CA THR A 4 -22.04 -9.23 -15.26
C THR A 4 -21.09 -10.41 -15.07
N ALA A 5 -21.23 -11.13 -13.97
CA ALA A 5 -20.44 -12.31 -13.70
C ALA A 5 -20.43 -13.29 -14.89
N LEU A 6 -19.29 -13.94 -15.11
CA LEU A 6 -19.02 -14.88 -16.23
C LEU A 6 -19.15 -14.26 -17.63
N GLY A 7 -19.14 -12.91 -17.76
CA GLY A 7 -19.27 -12.24 -19.05
C GLY A 7 -20.71 -12.32 -19.62
N ILE A 8 -21.72 -12.55 -18.79
CA ILE A 8 -23.14 -12.55 -19.19
C ILE A 8 -23.61 -11.10 -19.31
N SER A 9 -24.12 -10.72 -20.48
CA SER A 9 -24.68 -9.38 -20.69
C SER A 9 -26.10 -9.29 -20.15
N ARG A 10 -26.40 -8.30 -19.29
CA ARG A 10 -27.72 -8.07 -18.67
C ARG A 10 -28.14 -6.60 -18.74
N GLU A 11 -29.43 -6.35 -18.63
CA GLU A 11 -29.93 -4.99 -18.46
C GLU A 11 -29.65 -4.50 -17.03
N SER A 12 -29.09 -3.31 -16.87
CA SER A 12 -28.78 -2.73 -15.56
C SER A 12 -29.99 -2.68 -14.59
N LYS A 13 -31.19 -2.48 -15.15
CA LYS A 13 -32.43 -2.44 -14.35
C LYS A 13 -32.79 -3.76 -13.70
N SER A 14 -32.41 -4.90 -14.30
CA SER A 14 -32.72 -6.22 -13.76
C SER A 14 -31.83 -6.70 -12.63
N LEU A 15 -30.71 -6.01 -12.34
CA LEU A 15 -29.75 -6.45 -11.33
C LEU A 15 -30.27 -6.16 -9.92
N GLY A 16 -30.31 -7.18 -9.06
CA GLY A 16 -30.75 -7.10 -7.67
C GLY A 16 -29.65 -6.77 -6.67
N TYR A 17 -28.43 -6.48 -7.10
CA TYR A 17 -27.25 -6.21 -6.26
C TYR A 17 -26.51 -4.92 -6.66
N ALA A 18 -25.65 -4.43 -5.77
CA ALA A 18 -24.87 -3.22 -5.99
C ALA A 18 -23.70 -3.45 -6.96
N ARG A 19 -23.57 -2.57 -7.93
CA ARG A 19 -22.40 -2.47 -8.83
C ARG A 19 -22.08 -1.02 -9.14
N GLN A 20 -20.86 -0.75 -9.53
CA GLN A 20 -20.48 0.59 -9.99
C GLN A 20 -19.55 0.47 -11.20
N SER A 21 -19.87 1.25 -12.26
CA SER A 21 -19.04 1.38 -13.45
C SER A 21 -18.14 2.60 -13.31
N ILE A 22 -16.91 2.49 -13.80
CA ILE A 22 -15.92 3.57 -13.80
C ILE A 22 -15.87 4.19 -15.19
N ASP A 23 -15.81 5.52 -15.23
CA ASP A 23 -15.62 6.28 -16.46
C ASP A 23 -14.17 6.11 -16.97
N THR A 24 -14.00 5.34 -18.05
CA THR A 24 -12.68 4.99 -18.58
C THR A 24 -12.03 6.13 -19.39
N GLU A 25 -12.81 7.15 -19.85
CA GLU A 25 -12.21 8.30 -20.54
C GLU A 25 -11.21 9.04 -19.63
N SER A 26 -11.53 9.20 -18.35
CA SER A 26 -10.63 9.85 -17.38
C SER A 26 -9.33 9.05 -17.14
N LEU A 27 -9.32 7.75 -17.36
CA LEU A 27 -8.13 6.91 -17.21
C LEU A 27 -7.17 7.08 -18.39
N LEU A 28 -7.70 7.37 -19.58
CA LEU A 28 -6.92 7.57 -20.80
C LEU A 28 -6.17 8.90 -20.81
N ASP A 29 -6.67 9.90 -20.13
CA ASP A 29 -6.02 11.21 -20.03
C ASP A 29 -4.87 11.17 -19.00
N THR A 30 -5.00 10.35 -17.96
CA THR A 30 -4.02 10.28 -16.85
C THR A 30 -2.92 9.25 -17.06
N ARG A 31 -3.20 8.13 -17.73
CA ARG A 31 -2.28 7.01 -18.06
C ARG A 31 -1.24 6.72 -16.98
N ASP A 32 -1.71 6.55 -15.73
CA ASP A 32 -0.81 6.15 -14.64
C ASP A 32 -0.11 4.84 -14.98
N PRO A 33 1.22 4.72 -14.84
CA PRO A 33 1.93 3.44 -14.98
C PRO A 33 1.38 2.32 -14.08
N ASN A 34 0.73 2.68 -12.97
CA ASN A 34 -0.05 1.80 -12.10
C ASN A 34 -1.55 2.11 -12.22
N LEU A 35 -2.27 1.32 -13.01
CA LEU A 35 -3.70 1.50 -13.25
C LEU A 35 -4.53 1.68 -11.97
N LEU A 36 -4.24 0.89 -10.92
CA LEU A 36 -5.05 0.86 -9.69
C LEU A 36 -5.01 2.20 -8.94
N ASN A 37 -3.90 2.93 -9.01
CA ASN A 37 -3.78 4.26 -8.38
C ASN A 37 -4.75 5.28 -9.00
N SER A 38 -5.04 5.14 -10.29
CA SER A 38 -5.96 6.04 -11.00
C SER A 38 -7.43 5.85 -10.62
N LEU A 39 -7.76 4.79 -9.86
CA LEU A 39 -9.13 4.45 -9.45
C LEU A 39 -9.51 5.01 -8.08
N SER A 40 -8.54 5.53 -7.32
CA SER A 40 -8.77 6.08 -5.97
C SER A 40 -9.83 7.19 -5.96
N GLY A 41 -10.79 7.12 -5.01
CA GLY A 41 -11.89 8.10 -4.87
C GLY A 41 -12.97 8.03 -5.95
N LYS A 42 -12.78 7.26 -7.04
CA LYS A 42 -13.75 7.16 -8.14
C LYS A 42 -14.89 6.16 -7.88
N VAL A 43 -14.75 5.29 -6.86
CA VAL A 43 -15.73 4.24 -6.52
C VAL A 43 -16.10 4.30 -5.05
N SER A 44 -17.39 4.32 -4.72
CA SER A 44 -17.86 4.25 -3.33
C SER A 44 -17.62 2.86 -2.74
N GLY A 45 -17.25 2.78 -1.44
CA GLY A 45 -17.03 1.51 -0.73
C GLY A 45 -15.78 0.75 -1.16
N VAL A 46 -14.88 1.36 -1.94
CA VAL A 46 -13.60 0.78 -2.34
C VAL A 46 -12.47 1.66 -1.85
N ASN A 47 -11.48 1.05 -1.22
CA ASN A 47 -10.28 1.70 -0.72
C ASN A 47 -9.07 1.23 -1.55
N PHE A 48 -8.30 2.17 -2.10
CA PHE A 48 -7.06 1.91 -2.83
C PHE A 48 -5.89 2.43 -1.98
N ILE A 49 -5.00 1.54 -1.57
CA ILE A 49 -3.85 1.84 -0.72
C ILE A 49 -2.60 1.49 -1.50
N SER A 50 -1.85 2.51 -1.92
CA SER A 50 -0.57 2.35 -2.61
C SER A 50 0.57 2.33 -1.61
N ASN A 51 1.55 1.45 -1.83
CA ASN A 51 2.74 1.33 -0.99
C ASN A 51 3.88 2.27 -1.41
N GLY A 52 3.66 3.15 -2.39
CA GLY A 52 4.69 4.07 -2.88
C GLY A 52 4.50 4.48 -4.34
N GLY A 53 5.60 4.51 -5.09
CA GLY A 53 5.66 4.95 -6.48
C GLY A 53 4.95 4.03 -7.49
N PRO A 54 5.13 4.29 -8.79
CA PRO A 54 4.51 3.53 -9.87
C PRO A 54 4.87 2.04 -9.91
N LEU A 55 6.03 1.67 -9.34
CA LEU A 55 6.54 0.31 -9.31
C LEU A 55 5.96 -0.55 -8.17
N SER A 56 5.26 0.08 -7.22
CA SER A 56 4.77 -0.57 -6.01
C SER A 56 3.43 -1.27 -6.20
N SER A 57 3.13 -2.21 -5.31
CA SER A 57 1.82 -2.84 -5.21
C SER A 57 0.75 -1.87 -4.73
N THR A 58 -0.47 -2.05 -5.21
CA THR A 58 -1.66 -1.35 -4.71
C THR A 58 -2.63 -2.35 -4.12
N ARG A 59 -2.91 -2.22 -2.81
CA ARG A 59 -3.97 -2.96 -2.14
C ARG A 59 -5.33 -2.37 -2.50
N VAL A 60 -6.27 -3.24 -2.79
CA VAL A 60 -7.67 -2.86 -2.98
C VAL A 60 -8.52 -3.57 -1.95
N GLU A 61 -9.37 -2.83 -1.26
CA GLU A 61 -10.27 -3.34 -0.23
C GLU A 61 -11.70 -2.91 -0.56
N ILE A 62 -12.64 -3.88 -0.62
CA ILE A 62 -14.05 -3.62 -0.89
C ILE A 62 -14.87 -3.95 0.36
N ARG A 63 -15.49 -2.92 0.98
CA ARG A 63 -16.37 -3.06 2.16
C ARG A 63 -15.68 -3.69 3.37
N GLY A 64 -14.39 -3.36 3.60
CA GLY A 64 -13.61 -3.81 4.75
C GLY A 64 -13.04 -5.21 4.62
N ASN A 65 -12.30 -5.62 5.65
CA ASN A 65 -11.65 -6.93 5.72
C ASN A 65 -12.68 -8.02 6.09
N ASN A 66 -12.63 -9.14 5.40
CA ASN A 66 -13.56 -10.26 5.58
C ASN A 66 -12.90 -11.49 6.22
N SER A 67 -11.57 -11.61 6.08
CA SER A 67 -10.77 -12.65 6.72
C SER A 67 -9.82 -12.04 7.73
N LEU A 68 -9.63 -12.69 8.88
CA LEU A 68 -8.72 -12.27 9.96
C LEU A 68 -7.26 -12.37 9.51
N THR A 69 -6.89 -13.44 8.83
CA THR A 69 -5.50 -13.73 8.44
C THR A 69 -5.33 -14.05 6.94
N GLY A 70 -6.43 -14.32 6.23
CA GLY A 70 -6.42 -14.69 4.82
C GLY A 70 -6.38 -13.48 3.87
N ASN A 71 -6.55 -13.76 2.58
CA ASN A 71 -6.58 -12.71 1.53
C ASN A 71 -7.85 -11.87 1.62
N ASN A 72 -7.72 -10.56 1.69
CA ASN A 72 -8.81 -9.58 1.71
C ASN A 72 -8.95 -8.78 0.40
N GLN A 73 -8.18 -9.11 -0.63
CA GLN A 73 -8.22 -8.43 -1.93
C GLN A 73 -9.37 -8.95 -2.80
N PRO A 74 -9.96 -8.10 -3.66
CA PRO A 74 -10.96 -8.55 -4.62
C PRO A 74 -10.35 -9.44 -5.70
N LEU A 75 -11.18 -10.27 -6.32
CA LEU A 75 -10.82 -11.00 -7.53
C LEU A 75 -10.77 -10.05 -8.73
N TYR A 76 -9.69 -10.13 -9.51
CA TYR A 76 -9.60 -9.45 -10.81
C TYR A 76 -10.01 -10.41 -11.91
N VAL A 77 -10.85 -9.92 -12.81
CA VAL A 77 -11.34 -10.70 -13.94
C VAL A 77 -11.18 -9.89 -15.23
N ILE A 78 -10.41 -10.39 -16.18
CA ILE A 78 -10.20 -9.76 -17.49
C ILE A 78 -10.93 -10.56 -18.55
N ASP A 79 -11.85 -9.94 -19.30
CA ASP A 79 -12.67 -10.57 -20.33
C ASP A 79 -13.38 -11.86 -19.86
N GLY A 80 -13.76 -11.87 -18.57
CA GLY A 80 -14.43 -12.98 -17.92
C GLY A 80 -13.51 -14.10 -17.43
N VAL A 81 -12.18 -13.95 -17.53
CA VAL A 81 -11.17 -14.88 -17.01
C VAL A 81 -10.61 -14.34 -15.69
N PRO A 82 -10.71 -15.09 -14.59
CA PRO A 82 -10.01 -14.77 -13.34
C PRO A 82 -8.49 -14.77 -13.57
N ILE A 83 -7.81 -13.73 -13.07
CA ILE A 83 -6.36 -13.61 -13.06
C ILE A 83 -5.79 -13.70 -11.65
N MET A 84 -4.59 -14.23 -11.53
CA MET A 84 -3.85 -14.18 -10.28
C MET A 84 -3.32 -12.76 -10.04
N ASN A 85 -3.55 -12.26 -8.84
CA ASN A 85 -3.03 -10.95 -8.40
C ASN A 85 -2.39 -11.06 -7.02
N PRO A 86 -1.30 -11.87 -6.89
CA PRO A 86 -0.55 -11.90 -5.63
C PRO A 86 0.02 -10.51 -5.35
N MET A 87 0.16 -10.18 -4.07
CA MET A 87 0.93 -9.01 -3.68
C MET A 87 2.39 -9.25 -4.00
N GLY A 88 3.07 -8.24 -4.53
CA GLY A 88 4.46 -8.32 -4.96
C GLY A 88 5.49 -8.25 -3.83
N GLU A 89 5.03 -8.18 -2.57
CA GLU A 89 5.93 -8.06 -1.41
C GLU A 89 6.70 -9.37 -1.15
N ASP A 90 8.02 -9.29 -1.13
CA ASP A 90 8.95 -10.37 -0.77
C ASP A 90 10.07 -9.80 0.11
N GLY A 91 9.99 -10.06 1.41
CA GLY A 91 10.91 -9.46 2.39
C GLY A 91 10.83 -7.94 2.38
N ASP A 92 11.96 -7.30 2.09
CA ASP A 92 12.13 -5.84 2.10
C ASP A 92 11.75 -5.17 0.78
N LEU A 93 11.50 -5.94 -0.30
CA LEU A 93 11.17 -5.40 -1.63
C LEU A 93 9.69 -5.55 -1.96
N ASP A 94 9.18 -4.61 -2.75
CA ASP A 94 7.85 -4.69 -3.35
C ASP A 94 7.98 -4.71 -4.88
N TYR A 95 7.67 -5.85 -5.46
CA TYR A 95 7.74 -6.05 -6.92
C TYR A 95 6.50 -5.56 -7.68
N GLY A 96 5.52 -4.94 -7.04
CA GLY A 96 4.23 -4.57 -7.66
C GLY A 96 3.32 -5.77 -7.90
N ASN A 97 2.04 -5.54 -8.16
CA ASN A 97 1.07 -6.60 -8.41
C ASN A 97 0.61 -6.63 -9.88
N PRO A 98 0.26 -7.81 -10.44
CA PRO A 98 -0.07 -7.95 -11.87
C PRO A 98 -1.20 -7.06 -12.38
N ALA A 99 -2.24 -6.80 -11.55
CA ALA A 99 -3.36 -5.95 -11.95
C ALA A 99 -2.98 -4.47 -12.12
N SER A 100 -1.89 -4.01 -11.49
CA SER A 100 -1.39 -2.65 -11.64
C SER A 100 -0.82 -2.36 -13.03
N ALA A 101 -0.39 -3.40 -13.73
CA ALA A 101 0.33 -3.32 -15.01
C ALA A 101 -0.58 -3.39 -16.25
N ILE A 102 -1.90 -3.41 -16.08
CA ILE A 102 -2.86 -3.43 -17.20
C ILE A 102 -2.87 -2.06 -17.87
N SER A 103 -2.70 -2.03 -19.20
CA SER A 103 -2.71 -0.79 -19.97
C SER A 103 -4.10 -0.14 -20.02
N PRO A 104 -4.27 1.14 -19.61
CA PRO A 104 -5.54 1.86 -19.75
C PRO A 104 -6.05 1.93 -21.21
N ASP A 105 -5.14 1.91 -22.22
CA ASP A 105 -5.50 1.98 -23.64
C ASP A 105 -6.27 0.77 -24.12
N ASP A 106 -6.14 -0.37 -23.46
CA ASP A 106 -6.86 -1.61 -23.78
C ASP A 106 -8.20 -1.75 -23.07
N ILE A 107 -8.50 -0.87 -22.12
CA ILE A 107 -9.71 -0.99 -21.30
C ILE A 107 -10.90 -0.35 -22.01
N GLU A 108 -11.99 -1.11 -22.19
CA GLU A 108 -13.31 -0.64 -22.61
C GLU A 108 -14.16 -0.22 -21.42
N SER A 109 -14.21 -1.06 -20.37
CA SER A 109 -14.96 -0.78 -19.14
C SER A 109 -14.35 -1.44 -17.93
N ILE A 110 -14.53 -0.81 -16.75
CA ILE A 110 -14.24 -1.39 -15.44
C ILE A 110 -15.53 -1.37 -14.63
N GLU A 111 -15.95 -2.54 -14.17
CA GLU A 111 -17.10 -2.73 -13.31
C GLU A 111 -16.65 -3.27 -11.96
N VAL A 112 -17.11 -2.66 -10.87
CA VAL A 112 -16.84 -3.14 -9.52
C VAL A 112 -18.10 -3.81 -8.99
N LEU A 113 -18.00 -5.12 -8.74
CA LEU A 113 -19.03 -5.95 -8.15
C LEU A 113 -18.75 -6.08 -6.65
N LYS A 114 -19.49 -5.36 -5.82
CA LYS A 114 -19.15 -5.17 -4.40
C LYS A 114 -19.70 -6.23 -3.48
N GLY A 115 -20.79 -6.86 -3.83
CA GLY A 115 -21.52 -7.82 -3.00
C GLY A 115 -21.18 -9.27 -3.31
N ALA A 116 -21.27 -10.13 -2.32
CA ALA A 116 -21.09 -11.57 -2.47
C ALA A 116 -22.08 -12.18 -3.48
N ASN A 117 -23.28 -11.60 -3.65
CA ASN A 117 -24.27 -12.06 -4.61
C ASN A 117 -23.77 -11.90 -6.07
N ALA A 118 -23.17 -10.75 -6.38
CA ALA A 118 -22.58 -10.52 -7.70
C ALA A 118 -21.38 -11.45 -7.96
N ALA A 119 -20.68 -11.82 -6.90
CA ALA A 119 -19.47 -12.62 -6.93
C ALA A 119 -19.74 -14.14 -6.87
N ALA A 120 -20.92 -14.58 -6.45
CA ALA A 120 -21.23 -16.00 -6.22
C ALA A 120 -20.99 -16.90 -7.45
N LEU A 121 -21.14 -16.37 -8.66
CA LEU A 121 -20.86 -17.12 -9.88
C LEU A 121 -19.36 -17.30 -10.17
N TYR A 122 -18.50 -16.42 -9.65
CA TYR A 122 -17.05 -16.58 -9.76
C TYR A 122 -16.42 -17.48 -8.69
N GLY A 123 -17.21 -17.89 -7.69
CA GLY A 123 -16.82 -18.82 -6.66
C GLY A 123 -16.16 -18.20 -5.43
N SER A 124 -15.44 -19.03 -4.69
CA SER A 124 -14.82 -18.70 -3.41
C SER A 124 -13.86 -17.51 -3.50
N ASP A 125 -13.09 -17.39 -4.57
CA ASP A 125 -12.09 -16.34 -4.77
C ASP A 125 -12.71 -14.94 -4.86
N ALA A 126 -14.02 -14.86 -5.10
CA ALA A 126 -14.77 -13.63 -5.23
C ALA A 126 -15.50 -13.18 -3.93
N ALA A 127 -15.23 -13.84 -2.79
CA ALA A 127 -15.85 -13.50 -1.50
C ALA A 127 -15.61 -12.04 -1.08
N ASN A 128 -14.51 -11.44 -1.53
CA ASN A 128 -14.11 -10.04 -1.25
C ASN A 128 -14.59 -9.04 -2.33
N GLY A 129 -15.42 -9.48 -3.28
CA GLY A 129 -15.86 -8.69 -4.43
C GLY A 129 -15.03 -8.96 -5.67
N VAL A 130 -15.43 -8.34 -6.79
CA VAL A 130 -14.78 -8.55 -8.10
C VAL A 130 -14.55 -7.20 -8.80
N ILE A 131 -13.38 -7.02 -9.37
CA ILE A 131 -13.09 -5.96 -10.34
C ILE A 131 -13.06 -6.61 -11.73
N LEU A 132 -14.09 -6.31 -12.50
CA LEU A 132 -14.29 -6.86 -13.84
C LEU A 132 -13.78 -5.86 -14.88
N ILE A 133 -12.77 -6.23 -15.62
CA ILE A 133 -12.16 -5.42 -16.67
C ILE A 133 -12.51 -6.04 -18.02
N THR A 134 -13.14 -5.24 -18.88
CA THR A 134 -13.41 -5.64 -20.25
C THR A 134 -12.48 -4.90 -21.19
N THR A 135 -11.75 -5.63 -22.05
CA THR A 135 -10.84 -5.02 -23.00
C THR A 135 -11.56 -4.66 -24.31
N ARG A 136 -11.01 -3.65 -25.02
CA ARG A 136 -11.57 -3.11 -26.25
C ARG A 136 -11.57 -4.15 -27.36
N LYS A 137 -12.72 -4.31 -28.02
CA LYS A 137 -12.88 -5.13 -29.24
C LYS A 137 -12.61 -4.32 -30.49
N ALA A 138 -12.38 -5.03 -31.60
CA ALA A 138 -12.35 -4.39 -32.91
C ALA A 138 -13.71 -3.77 -33.23
N THR A 139 -13.71 -2.51 -33.62
CA THR A 139 -14.90 -1.76 -34.04
C THR A 139 -14.70 -1.16 -35.40
N LYS A 140 -15.77 -1.09 -36.20
CA LYS A 140 -15.72 -0.46 -37.53
C LYS A 140 -15.48 1.06 -37.34
N LYS A 141 -14.26 1.48 -37.68
CA LYS A 141 -13.88 2.90 -37.66
C LYS A 141 -13.69 3.41 -39.10
N SER A 142 -13.92 4.70 -39.33
CA SER A 142 -13.50 5.40 -40.55
C SER A 142 -11.96 5.52 -40.55
N GLY A 143 -11.34 5.54 -41.74
CA GLY A 143 -9.90 5.73 -41.93
C GLY A 143 -9.08 4.46 -41.85
N LEU A 144 -7.78 4.62 -41.53
CA LEU A 144 -6.81 3.52 -41.47
C LEU A 144 -7.04 2.59 -40.28
N GLY A 145 -7.76 3.07 -39.23
CA GLY A 145 -7.97 2.32 -38.01
C GLY A 145 -6.76 2.28 -37.10
N VAL A 146 -5.78 3.18 -37.33
CA VAL A 146 -4.57 3.31 -36.50
C VAL A 146 -4.78 4.44 -35.48
N SER A 147 -4.32 4.25 -34.26
CA SER A 147 -4.21 5.34 -33.29
C SER A 147 -2.88 5.28 -32.55
N TYR A 148 -2.35 6.46 -32.25
CA TYR A 148 -1.12 6.64 -31.49
C TYR A 148 -1.40 7.53 -30.29
N GLY A 149 -0.86 7.13 -29.14
CA GLY A 149 -0.89 7.88 -27.89
C GLY A 149 0.53 8.09 -27.37
N TYR A 150 0.82 9.29 -26.91
CA TYR A 150 2.04 9.64 -26.18
C TYR A 150 1.67 10.32 -24.89
N ASN A 151 2.25 9.86 -23.79
CA ASN A 151 2.08 10.47 -22.47
C ASN A 151 3.46 10.63 -21.83
N MET A 152 3.70 11.80 -21.27
CA MET A 152 4.92 12.10 -20.53
C MET A 152 4.52 12.68 -19.18
N GLN A 153 5.09 12.14 -18.12
CA GLN A 153 4.81 12.52 -16.74
C GLN A 153 6.12 12.88 -16.04
N PHE A 154 6.06 13.93 -15.23
CA PHE A 154 7.14 14.43 -14.39
C PHE A 154 6.69 14.33 -12.95
N THR A 155 7.45 13.62 -12.10
CA THR A 155 7.14 13.42 -10.70
C THR A 155 8.13 14.22 -9.86
N PHE A 156 7.61 14.97 -8.89
CA PHE A 156 8.36 15.82 -7.98
C PHE A 156 7.97 15.49 -6.53
N LEU A 157 8.94 15.61 -5.64
CA LEU A 157 8.62 15.66 -4.22
C LEU A 157 7.79 16.91 -3.91
N ARG A 158 6.73 16.74 -3.14
CA ARG A 158 5.79 17.82 -2.84
C ARG A 158 6.00 18.43 -1.46
N GLU A 159 6.22 17.60 -0.48
CA GLU A 159 6.27 18.01 0.93
C GLU A 159 7.32 17.18 1.68
N PHE A 160 7.96 17.79 2.66
CA PHE A 160 8.91 17.15 3.57
C PHE A 160 8.43 17.29 5.01
N PRO A 161 8.79 16.36 5.91
CA PRO A 161 8.58 16.54 7.33
C PRO A 161 9.20 17.87 7.82
N ALA A 162 8.54 18.50 8.77
CA ALA A 162 9.06 19.73 9.36
C ALA A 162 10.31 19.42 10.20
N TYR A 163 11.47 19.77 9.70
CA TYR A 163 12.76 19.62 10.38
C TYR A 163 13.15 20.92 11.12
N GLN A 164 13.80 20.74 12.27
CA GLN A 164 14.43 21.84 12.98
C GLN A 164 15.74 22.26 12.28
N ASN A 165 16.09 23.55 12.34
CA ASN A 165 17.28 24.13 11.76
C ASN A 165 18.11 24.91 12.80
N VAL A 166 18.04 24.50 14.07
CA VAL A 166 18.71 25.15 15.18
C VAL A 166 19.92 24.35 15.64
N TYR A 167 19.80 23.02 15.76
CA TYR A 167 20.84 22.14 16.28
C TYR A 167 21.33 21.16 15.22
N GLY A 168 22.65 20.97 15.15
CA GLY A 168 23.29 19.99 14.29
C GLY A 168 23.96 18.86 15.08
N SER A 169 24.96 18.22 14.49
CA SER A 169 25.67 17.07 15.05
C SER A 169 27.02 17.39 15.71
N ALA A 170 27.53 18.62 15.59
CA ALA A 170 28.80 18.98 16.20
C ALA A 170 28.74 18.97 17.74
N SER A 171 29.71 18.39 18.38
CA SER A 171 29.90 18.40 19.84
C SER A 171 31.03 19.30 20.22
N LEU A 172 31.00 19.87 21.44
CA LEU A 172 32.16 20.62 21.98
C LEU A 172 33.36 19.69 22.07
N PRO A 173 34.57 20.17 21.74
CA PRO A 173 35.78 19.46 22.06
C PRO A 173 35.85 19.28 23.59
N ALA A 174 36.25 18.11 24.06
CA ALA A 174 36.60 17.91 25.43
C ALA A 174 37.83 18.76 25.73
N VAL A 175 37.63 19.98 26.24
CA VAL A 175 38.74 20.76 26.76
C VAL A 175 39.23 19.97 27.98
N GLY A 176 40.50 19.52 27.93
CA GLY A 176 41.13 18.75 29.00
C GLY A 176 41.31 19.62 30.22
N VAL A 177 40.27 19.77 31.02
CA VAL A 177 40.30 20.20 32.40
C VAL A 177 39.49 19.19 33.20
N GLY A 178 40.11 18.71 34.26
CA GLY A 178 39.69 17.59 35.08
C GLY A 178 38.35 17.66 35.78
N ASP A 179 37.30 18.16 35.15
CA ASP A 179 35.97 18.22 35.70
C ASP A 179 35.01 17.53 34.73
N GLY A 180 34.81 16.26 34.95
CA GLY A 180 33.69 15.37 34.75
C GLY A 180 32.59 15.69 33.70
N PHE A 181 32.78 16.52 32.70
CA PHE A 181 31.87 16.76 31.59
C PHE A 181 32.14 15.81 30.44
N ASN A 182 31.86 14.52 30.67
CA ASN A 182 31.56 13.62 29.57
C ASN A 182 30.15 13.96 29.06
N TYR A 183 30.02 14.95 28.18
CA TYR A 183 28.89 14.96 27.24
C TYR A 183 29.10 13.79 26.32
N TYR A 184 28.32 12.75 26.53
CA TYR A 184 28.29 11.42 25.89
C TYR A 184 29.40 10.48 26.31
N GLY A 185 29.01 9.67 27.29
CA GLY A 185 29.80 8.57 27.79
C GLY A 185 30.32 7.71 26.68
N SER A 186 31.57 7.72 26.52
CA SER A 186 32.34 6.57 26.11
C SER A 186 33.78 6.78 26.49
N ASN A 187 34.40 5.70 26.93
CA ASN A 187 35.81 5.50 27.12
C ASN A 187 36.66 5.78 25.87
N SER A 188 36.52 6.90 25.19
CA SER A 188 37.42 7.23 24.10
C SER A 188 38.64 7.91 24.69
N LYS A 189 39.69 7.13 24.84
CA LYS A 189 41.06 7.63 24.95
C LYS A 189 41.52 8.42 23.73
N ASN A 190 40.69 8.56 22.72
CA ASN A 190 40.93 9.35 21.51
C ASN A 190 40.11 10.64 21.61
N GLY A 191 40.60 11.55 22.46
CA GLY A 191 40.18 12.95 22.42
C GLY A 191 40.31 13.50 21.01
N TYR A 192 39.60 14.55 20.74
CA TYR A 192 39.67 15.32 19.52
C TYR A 192 41.13 15.47 19.06
N ALA A 193 41.40 15.17 17.81
CA ALA A 193 42.68 15.52 17.22
C ALA A 193 42.72 17.05 17.15
N TYR A 194 43.34 17.68 18.12
CA TYR A 194 43.85 19.05 17.97
C TYR A 194 44.90 19.02 16.86
N ASP A 195 44.59 19.59 15.72
CA ASP A 195 45.54 19.80 14.68
C ASP A 195 46.18 21.19 14.90
N PRO A 196 47.43 21.28 15.35
CA PRO A 196 48.09 22.55 15.60
C PRO A 196 48.35 23.36 14.31
N SER A 197 48.14 22.76 13.15
CA SER A 197 48.25 23.46 11.85
C SER A 197 46.99 24.25 11.48
N LEU A 198 45.86 24.04 12.19
CA LEU A 198 44.61 24.74 11.93
C LEU A 198 44.51 26.06 12.69
N PRO A 199 43.84 27.08 12.13
CA PRO A 199 43.65 28.36 12.79
C PRO A 199 42.96 28.24 14.16
N TYR A 200 43.36 29.07 15.11
CA TYR A 200 42.75 29.10 16.46
C TYR A 200 41.27 29.36 16.42
N GLY A 201 40.46 28.47 17.02
CA GLY A 201 39.02 28.60 17.09
C GLY A 201 38.21 27.75 16.11
N ILE A 202 38.85 26.86 15.34
CA ILE A 202 38.18 25.95 14.45
C ILE A 202 37.88 24.63 15.17
N PHE A 203 36.61 24.20 15.13
CA PHE A 203 36.20 22.90 15.67
C PHE A 203 36.48 21.81 14.65
N VAL A 204 37.06 20.69 15.09
CA VAL A 204 37.25 19.50 14.26
C VAL A 204 36.12 18.54 14.53
N PHE A 205 35.47 18.06 13.49
CA PHE A 205 34.38 17.09 13.58
C PHE A 205 34.91 15.76 14.13
N ASN A 206 34.27 15.22 15.20
CA ASN A 206 34.68 13.94 15.77
C ASN A 206 34.04 12.76 15.04
N TRP A 207 34.78 12.13 14.15
CA TRP A 207 34.38 10.95 13.39
C TRP A 207 34.13 9.70 14.24
N ALA A 208 34.72 9.65 15.44
CA ALA A 208 34.59 8.49 16.31
C ALA A 208 33.32 8.48 17.18
N ASN A 209 32.49 9.53 17.10
CA ASN A 209 31.23 9.57 17.86
C ASN A 209 30.15 8.78 17.12
N PRO A 210 29.71 7.61 17.65
CA PRO A 210 28.68 6.81 17.00
C PRO A 210 27.28 7.45 16.99
N ASN A 211 27.04 8.47 17.81
CA ASN A 211 25.74 9.13 17.97
C ASN A 211 25.65 10.43 17.16
N GLN A 212 25.98 10.39 15.88
CA GLN A 212 25.91 11.57 15.00
C GLN A 212 24.47 11.93 14.63
N ARG A 213 23.71 12.35 15.63
CA ARG A 213 22.36 12.85 15.50
C ARG A 213 22.34 14.37 15.67
N SER A 214 21.24 15.03 15.40
CA SER A 214 21.10 16.48 15.61
C SER A 214 20.91 16.87 17.09
N TRP A 215 21.67 16.24 17.97
CA TRP A 215 21.70 16.52 19.43
C TRP A 215 22.91 17.34 19.85
N GLY A 216 23.70 17.83 18.89
CA GLY A 216 24.88 18.63 19.15
C GLY A 216 24.59 20.10 19.42
N LEU A 217 25.59 20.95 19.07
CA LEU A 217 25.55 22.39 19.30
C LEU A 217 24.53 23.12 18.42
N PRO A 218 24.10 24.34 18.82
CA PRO A 218 23.37 25.24 17.93
C PRO A 218 24.24 25.61 16.71
N MET A 219 23.61 25.66 15.54
CA MET A 219 24.26 26.01 14.28
C MET A 219 24.35 27.54 14.13
N LEU A 220 25.39 28.14 14.73
CA LEU A 220 25.57 29.59 14.84
C LEU A 220 26.48 30.20 13.78
N GLY A 221 26.89 29.41 12.80
CA GLY A 221 27.71 29.89 11.68
C GLY A 221 29.22 29.94 11.95
N PHE A 222 29.72 29.40 13.05
CA PHE A 222 31.14 29.27 13.27
C PHE A 222 31.79 28.23 12.33
N ASP A 223 33.07 28.36 12.07
CA ASP A 223 33.79 27.45 11.19
C ASP A 223 34.11 26.12 11.90
N LEU A 224 33.99 25.04 11.17
CA LEU A 224 34.40 23.70 11.59
C LEU A 224 35.09 22.94 10.46
N VAL A 225 35.91 21.95 10.79
CA VAL A 225 36.43 21.00 9.82
C VAL A 225 35.42 19.90 9.57
N GLY A 226 34.90 19.84 8.35
CA GLY A 226 33.94 18.85 7.90
C GLY A 226 34.53 17.45 7.76
N ARG A 227 33.66 16.51 7.36
CA ARG A 227 34.02 15.08 7.20
C ARG A 227 35.04 14.81 6.08
N ASN A 228 35.12 15.70 5.12
CA ASN A 228 36.11 15.69 4.03
C ASN A 228 37.41 16.45 4.35
N ASN A 229 37.66 16.77 5.61
CA ASN A 229 38.78 17.57 6.10
C ASN A 229 38.85 19.00 5.53
N GLN A 230 37.77 19.54 5.03
CA GLN A 230 37.64 20.92 4.57
C GLN A 230 36.96 21.80 5.62
N ILE A 231 37.36 23.06 5.70
CA ILE A 231 36.75 24.03 6.58
C ILE A 231 35.44 24.51 5.97
N ARG A 232 34.37 24.48 6.76
CA ARG A 232 33.06 25.00 6.39
C ARG A 232 32.35 25.70 7.55
N SER A 233 31.35 26.51 7.25
CA SER A 233 30.51 27.11 8.24
C SER A 233 29.51 26.11 8.83
N TYR A 234 29.29 26.14 10.12
CA TYR A 234 28.33 25.29 10.84
C TYR A 234 26.93 25.90 10.78
N VAL A 235 26.25 25.64 9.69
CA VAL A 235 24.90 26.12 9.38
C VAL A 235 23.99 24.95 8.98
N PRO A 236 22.64 25.09 9.10
CA PRO A 236 21.75 24.04 8.67
C PRO A 236 21.78 23.85 7.15
N ASN A 237 21.97 22.61 6.70
CA ASN A 237 21.75 22.23 5.32
C ASN A 237 20.25 21.98 5.11
N LYS A 238 19.52 22.99 4.61
CA LYS A 238 18.08 22.92 4.38
C LYS A 238 17.72 22.00 3.22
N ASP A 239 18.60 21.92 2.23
CA ASP A 239 18.40 21.21 0.97
C ASP A 239 19.01 19.80 0.95
N GLY A 240 19.70 19.37 2.03
CA GLY A 240 20.43 18.10 2.09
C GLY A 240 19.62 16.85 1.79
N ILE A 241 18.29 16.89 1.98
CA ILE A 241 17.40 15.81 1.57
C ILE A 241 17.12 15.90 0.08
N THR A 242 16.85 17.10 -0.46
CA THR A 242 16.50 17.29 -1.86
C THR A 242 17.67 17.08 -2.81
N ASP A 243 18.92 17.23 -2.34
CA ASP A 243 20.12 17.06 -3.15
C ASP A 243 20.26 15.66 -3.75
N MET A 244 19.64 14.65 -3.15
CA MET A 244 19.66 13.26 -3.63
C MET A 244 18.51 12.94 -4.59
N TYR A 245 17.60 13.89 -4.80
CA TYR A 245 16.46 13.70 -5.68
C TYR A 245 16.62 14.46 -6.98
N GLU A 246 15.99 13.93 -8.00
CA GLU A 246 15.77 14.58 -9.28
C GLU A 246 14.30 14.45 -9.71
N MET A 247 13.97 15.04 -10.81
CA MET A 247 12.66 14.92 -11.42
C MET A 247 12.50 13.51 -11.99
N GLY A 248 11.59 12.72 -11.42
CA GLY A 248 11.23 11.41 -11.98
C GLY A 248 10.48 11.59 -13.31
N VAL A 249 10.75 10.74 -14.28
CA VAL A 249 10.15 10.81 -15.63
C VAL A 249 9.51 9.48 -16.00
N ALA A 250 8.27 9.51 -16.49
CA ALA A 250 7.62 8.35 -17.09
C ALA A 250 7.13 8.69 -18.51
N MET A 251 7.60 7.94 -19.50
CA MET A 251 7.18 8.07 -20.89
C MET A 251 6.38 6.85 -21.30
N THR A 252 5.20 7.07 -21.87
CA THR A 252 4.33 6.00 -22.39
C THR A 252 4.03 6.22 -23.85
N HIS A 253 4.33 5.23 -24.67
CA HIS A 253 3.96 5.16 -26.08
C HIS A 253 2.90 4.07 -26.27
N SER A 254 1.82 4.37 -26.97
CA SER A 254 0.78 3.40 -27.28
C SER A 254 0.43 3.47 -28.77
N VAL A 255 0.46 2.33 -29.44
CA VAL A 255 0.07 2.19 -30.85
C VAL A 255 -1.01 1.13 -30.97
N SER A 256 -2.19 1.49 -31.48
CA SER A 256 -3.23 0.51 -31.73
C SER A 256 -3.66 0.48 -33.19
N VAL A 257 -3.84 -0.72 -33.71
CA VAL A 257 -4.37 -1.01 -35.05
C VAL A 257 -5.68 -1.78 -34.92
N ASN A 258 -6.73 -1.28 -35.55
CA ASN A 258 -8.07 -1.80 -35.43
C ASN A 258 -8.69 -1.94 -36.83
N LYS A 259 -9.00 -3.17 -37.25
CA LYS A 259 -9.59 -3.46 -38.55
C LYS A 259 -10.75 -4.44 -38.43
N VAL A 260 -11.83 -4.16 -39.15
CA VAL A 260 -12.98 -5.06 -39.24
C VAL A 260 -13.15 -5.48 -40.71
N PHE A 261 -13.20 -6.77 -40.94
CA PHE A 261 -13.47 -7.43 -42.20
C PHE A 261 -14.89 -8.03 -42.19
N ASN A 262 -15.35 -8.60 -43.29
CA ASN A 262 -16.58 -9.37 -43.29
C ASN A 262 -16.41 -10.63 -42.43
N GLY A 263 -17.16 -10.68 -41.31
CA GLY A 263 -17.13 -11.79 -40.36
C GLY A 263 -15.94 -11.85 -39.41
N ALA A 264 -15.00 -10.89 -39.46
CA ALA A 264 -13.86 -10.86 -38.54
C ALA A 264 -13.46 -9.45 -38.12
N GLY A 265 -13.03 -9.30 -36.89
CA GLY A 265 -12.42 -8.06 -36.36
C GLY A 265 -11.09 -8.38 -35.69
N ILE A 266 -10.06 -7.61 -36.01
CA ILE A 266 -8.72 -7.72 -35.42
C ILE A 266 -8.35 -6.40 -34.76
N ARG A 267 -7.92 -6.44 -33.53
CA ARG A 267 -7.30 -5.31 -32.81
C ARG A 267 -5.95 -5.76 -32.29
N PHE A 268 -4.93 -4.99 -32.58
CA PHE A 268 -3.59 -5.12 -32.01
C PHE A 268 -3.28 -3.82 -31.26
N ASN A 269 -2.70 -3.93 -30.08
CA ASN A 269 -2.19 -2.78 -29.33
C ASN A 269 -0.79 -3.09 -28.80
N TYR A 270 0.10 -2.11 -28.90
CA TYR A 270 1.40 -2.10 -28.24
C TYR A 270 1.45 -0.92 -27.29
N THR A 271 1.91 -1.15 -26.05
CA THR A 271 2.18 -0.10 -25.08
C THR A 271 3.60 -0.28 -24.53
N GLY A 272 4.44 0.72 -24.71
CA GLY A 272 5.78 0.82 -24.12
C GLY A 272 5.80 1.87 -23.03
N ILE A 273 6.36 1.55 -21.86
CA ILE A 273 6.59 2.46 -20.74
C ILE A 273 8.08 2.45 -20.42
N ASP A 274 8.66 3.65 -20.35
CA ASP A 274 10.01 3.90 -19.86
C ASP A 274 9.90 4.82 -18.65
N TYR A 275 10.43 4.39 -17.50
CA TYR A 275 10.29 5.08 -16.22
C TYR A 275 11.66 5.21 -15.56
N ASP A 276 12.03 6.44 -15.23
CA ASP A 276 13.14 6.80 -14.37
C ASP A 276 12.58 7.42 -13.08
N GLY A 277 13.03 6.93 -11.94
CA GLY A 277 12.54 7.35 -10.62
C GLY A 277 13.05 8.71 -10.18
N MET A 278 12.78 9.04 -8.91
CA MET A 278 13.16 10.35 -8.35
C MET A 278 14.52 10.33 -7.64
N LEU A 279 15.09 9.18 -7.30
CA LEU A 279 16.45 9.09 -6.77
C LEU A 279 17.45 9.13 -7.91
N LYS A 280 18.48 9.98 -7.79
CA LYS A 280 19.46 10.20 -8.85
C LYS A 280 20.11 8.91 -9.32
N ASN A 281 19.91 8.55 -10.61
CA ASN A 281 20.50 7.40 -11.29
C ASN A 281 20.26 6.05 -10.55
N PHE A 282 19.12 5.88 -9.91
CA PHE A 282 18.88 4.70 -9.07
C PHE A 282 17.81 3.78 -9.63
N ASP A 283 16.55 4.14 -9.52
CA ASP A 283 15.42 3.28 -9.87
C ASP A 283 14.92 3.51 -11.29
N ASN A 284 14.80 2.44 -12.06
CA ASN A 284 14.25 2.50 -13.40
C ASN A 284 13.38 1.29 -13.75
N MET A 285 12.53 1.43 -14.77
CA MET A 285 11.71 0.33 -15.27
C MET A 285 11.40 0.50 -16.75
N LYS A 286 11.47 -0.60 -17.50
CA LYS A 286 10.97 -0.69 -18.88
C LYS A 286 9.90 -1.77 -18.97
N ARG A 287 8.75 -1.41 -19.56
CA ARG A 287 7.64 -2.35 -19.76
C ARG A 287 7.13 -2.29 -21.18
N HIS A 288 7.03 -3.44 -21.80
CA HIS A 288 6.46 -3.61 -23.13
C HIS A 288 5.25 -4.55 -23.05
N THR A 289 4.10 -4.10 -23.50
CA THR A 289 2.85 -4.88 -23.50
C THR A 289 2.31 -4.98 -24.92
N PHE A 290 2.01 -6.20 -25.34
CA PHE A 290 1.45 -6.54 -26.65
C PHE A 290 0.10 -7.21 -26.43
N ASP A 291 -0.95 -6.62 -26.98
CA ASP A 291 -2.31 -7.13 -26.91
C ASP A 291 -2.84 -7.42 -28.30
N LEU A 292 -3.29 -8.65 -28.54
CA LEU A 292 -3.96 -9.07 -29.75
C LEU A 292 -5.35 -9.59 -29.43
N ARG A 293 -6.36 -9.05 -30.08
CA ARG A 293 -7.72 -9.53 -30.00
C ARG A 293 -8.32 -9.78 -31.35
N VAL A 294 -8.85 -10.99 -31.54
CA VAL A 294 -9.48 -11.44 -32.79
C VAL A 294 -10.88 -11.94 -32.46
N ASN A 295 -11.88 -11.42 -33.16
CA ASN A 295 -13.25 -11.89 -33.08
C ASN A 295 -13.64 -12.37 -34.48
N MET A 296 -14.18 -13.58 -34.59
CA MET A 296 -14.55 -14.17 -35.88
C MET A 296 -15.93 -14.82 -35.82
N ASP A 297 -16.76 -14.53 -36.83
CA ASP A 297 -17.98 -15.26 -37.08
C ASP A 297 -17.65 -16.40 -38.07
N LEU A 298 -17.38 -17.59 -37.54
CA LEU A 298 -16.98 -18.78 -38.35
C LEU A 298 -18.18 -19.34 -39.15
N ALA A 299 -19.36 -19.23 -38.53
CA ALA A 299 -20.64 -19.58 -39.17
C ALA A 299 -21.75 -18.77 -38.51
N LYS A 300 -22.97 -18.76 -39.06
CA LYS A 300 -24.14 -18.09 -38.46
C LYS A 300 -24.44 -18.57 -37.04
N TRP A 301 -24.05 -19.80 -36.71
CA TRP A 301 -24.26 -20.44 -35.42
C TRP A 301 -22.99 -20.55 -34.56
N LEU A 302 -21.80 -20.20 -35.10
CA LEU A 302 -20.53 -20.35 -34.43
C LEU A 302 -19.68 -19.06 -34.53
N SER A 303 -19.30 -18.50 -33.40
CA SER A 303 -18.31 -17.41 -33.33
C SER A 303 -17.19 -17.75 -32.37
N SER A 304 -16.01 -17.17 -32.62
CA SER A 304 -14.79 -17.35 -31.83
C SER A 304 -14.24 -16.00 -31.40
N GLU A 305 -13.74 -15.95 -30.17
CA GLU A 305 -12.95 -14.82 -29.67
C GLU A 305 -11.60 -15.36 -29.18
N ILE A 306 -10.51 -14.75 -29.65
CA ILE A 306 -9.14 -15.04 -29.22
C ILE A 306 -8.58 -13.75 -28.63
N SER A 307 -7.99 -13.83 -27.45
CA SER A 307 -7.19 -12.75 -26.89
C SER A 307 -5.84 -13.27 -26.43
N VAL A 308 -4.79 -12.54 -26.77
CA VAL A 308 -3.41 -12.81 -26.36
C VAL A 308 -2.84 -11.52 -25.81
N ASN A 309 -2.34 -11.57 -24.57
CA ASN A 309 -1.58 -10.51 -23.95
C ASN A 309 -0.19 -11.04 -23.60
N TYR A 310 0.83 -10.31 -23.98
CA TYR A 310 2.22 -10.63 -23.64
C TYR A 310 2.89 -9.38 -23.07
N GLN A 311 3.47 -9.50 -21.90
CA GLN A 311 4.12 -8.42 -21.18
C GLN A 311 5.56 -8.80 -20.83
N LEU A 312 6.47 -7.89 -21.15
CA LEU A 312 7.87 -7.91 -20.74
C LEU A 312 8.10 -6.71 -19.82
N GLU A 313 8.72 -6.94 -18.67
CA GLU A 313 9.10 -5.87 -17.74
C GLU A 313 10.50 -6.16 -17.22
N THR A 314 11.32 -5.14 -17.16
CA THR A 314 12.61 -5.13 -16.44
C THR A 314 12.62 -3.93 -15.49
N ALA A 315 13.14 -4.13 -14.30
CA ALA A 315 13.33 -3.04 -13.33
C ALA A 315 14.65 -3.25 -12.60
N ASP A 316 15.36 -2.15 -12.40
CA ASP A 316 16.57 -2.10 -11.59
C ASP A 316 16.32 -1.21 -10.38
N ASN A 317 16.91 -1.60 -9.25
CA ASN A 317 16.90 -0.87 -7.98
C ASN A 317 15.50 -0.46 -7.52
N ARG A 318 14.57 -1.41 -7.48
CA ARG A 318 13.28 -1.17 -6.83
C ARG A 318 13.47 -0.72 -5.39
N ASP A 319 12.60 0.19 -4.96
CA ASP A 319 12.63 0.74 -3.62
C ASP A 319 12.51 -0.33 -2.54
N TYR A 320 13.44 -0.31 -1.60
CA TYR A 320 13.31 -1.10 -0.38
C TYR A 320 12.27 -0.46 0.55
N LYS A 321 11.58 -1.29 1.33
CA LYS A 321 10.62 -0.82 2.34
C LYS A 321 11.30 0.10 3.36
N GLY A 322 10.55 1.03 3.92
CA GLY A 322 11.05 2.16 4.67
C GLY A 322 12.03 1.87 5.79
N ASP A 323 11.85 0.79 6.54
CA ASP A 323 12.72 0.42 7.67
C ASP A 323 13.90 -0.49 7.31
N SER A 324 14.02 -0.89 6.05
CA SER A 324 15.16 -1.66 5.58
C SER A 324 16.47 -0.88 5.68
N ASN A 325 17.52 -1.56 6.08
CA ASN A 325 18.87 -0.99 6.08
C ASN A 325 19.35 -0.67 4.65
N ARG A 326 18.78 -1.35 3.64
CA ARG A 326 19.09 -1.16 2.21
C ARG A 326 18.37 0.04 1.59
N ASN A 327 17.44 0.68 2.33
CA ASN A 327 16.68 1.81 1.82
C ASN A 327 17.51 3.11 1.86
N PRO A 328 17.91 3.70 0.70
CA PRO A 328 18.65 4.95 0.68
C PRO A 328 17.90 6.09 1.37
N MET A 329 16.58 6.11 1.28
CA MET A 329 15.74 7.12 1.89
C MET A 329 15.88 7.18 3.41
N ARG A 330 16.00 6.01 4.06
CA ARG A 330 16.25 5.95 5.49
C ARG A 330 17.56 6.64 5.87
N ALA A 331 18.62 6.45 5.09
CA ALA A 331 19.90 7.10 5.33
C ALA A 331 19.83 8.62 5.10
N ILE A 332 19.19 9.05 4.02
CA ILE A 332 19.01 10.46 3.66
C ILE A 332 18.18 11.20 4.74
N MET A 333 17.04 10.65 5.15
CA MET A 333 16.14 11.26 6.10
C MET A 333 16.69 11.30 7.54
N ASN A 334 17.60 10.38 7.88
CA ASN A 334 18.23 10.31 9.20
C ASN A 334 19.54 11.11 9.29
N MET A 335 19.94 11.84 8.25
CA MET A 335 21.14 12.67 8.29
C MET A 335 20.97 13.86 9.23
N PRO A 336 21.99 14.19 10.07
CA PRO A 336 21.97 15.40 10.86
C PRO A 336 21.80 16.66 10.00
N ARG A 337 21.20 17.70 10.59
CA ARG A 337 20.79 18.92 9.89
C ARG A 337 21.94 19.77 9.35
N ASP A 338 23.16 19.53 9.83
CA ASP A 338 24.40 20.24 9.40
C ASP A 338 25.18 19.52 8.32
N VAL A 339 24.78 18.29 7.93
CA VAL A 339 25.57 17.48 6.99
C VAL A 339 25.41 18.01 5.56
N VAL A 340 26.51 18.27 4.91
CA VAL A 340 26.61 18.60 3.49
C VAL A 340 26.91 17.34 2.71
N MET A 341 26.15 17.09 1.65
CA MET A 341 26.20 15.81 0.92
C MET A 341 27.59 15.54 0.32
N GLU A 342 28.28 16.56 -0.14
CA GLU A 342 29.64 16.47 -0.71
C GLU A 342 30.68 15.95 0.29
N GLU A 343 30.44 16.12 1.59
CA GLU A 343 31.32 15.57 2.65
C GLU A 343 31.24 14.05 2.77
N LEU A 344 30.26 13.42 2.13
CA LEU A 344 30.07 11.97 2.15
C LEU A 344 30.75 11.29 0.94
N LEU A 345 31.46 12.07 0.12
CA LEU A 345 32.24 11.60 -1.02
C LEU A 345 33.75 11.61 -0.73
N PRO A 346 34.50 10.68 -1.31
CA PRO A 346 34.03 9.46 -1.99
C PRO A 346 33.34 8.50 -1.01
N TRP A 347 32.29 7.80 -1.45
CA TRP A 347 31.54 6.86 -0.57
C TRP A 347 32.34 5.62 -0.17
N LYS A 348 33.43 5.34 -0.89
CA LYS A 348 34.32 4.19 -0.73
C LYS A 348 35.75 4.69 -0.45
N ARG A 349 36.40 4.15 0.56
CA ARG A 349 37.80 4.41 0.85
C ARG A 349 38.71 3.70 -0.14
N GLU A 350 40.02 4.06 -0.19
CA GLU A 350 40.99 3.34 -1.01
C GLU A 350 41.14 1.87 -0.63
N THR A 351 40.85 1.52 0.63
CA THR A 351 40.83 0.13 1.13
C THR A 351 39.56 -0.66 0.65
N GLY A 352 38.62 -0.01 -0.04
CA GLY A 352 37.36 -0.59 -0.45
C GLY A 352 36.23 -0.49 0.60
N GLU A 353 36.53 -0.13 1.84
CA GLU A 353 35.59 0.01 2.93
C GLU A 353 34.62 1.19 2.71
N ALA A 354 33.40 1.04 3.24
CA ALA A 354 32.42 2.11 3.22
C ALA A 354 32.93 3.34 3.98
N PHE A 355 32.83 4.50 3.35
CA PHE A 355 33.03 5.77 4.02
C PHE A 355 31.78 6.09 4.85
N THR A 356 31.77 5.64 6.11
CA THR A 356 30.63 5.79 7.01
C THR A 356 30.77 7.02 7.89
N ARG A 357 29.64 7.49 8.43
CA ARG A 357 29.61 8.60 9.40
C ARG A 357 29.86 8.17 10.85
N GLY A 358 30.22 6.93 11.10
CA GLY A 358 30.30 6.32 12.41
C GLY A 358 29.31 5.16 12.58
N ASN A 359 29.42 4.40 13.68
CA ASN A 359 28.61 3.23 13.94
C ASN A 359 27.10 3.60 14.00
N GLY A 360 26.30 3.10 13.06
CA GLY A 360 24.85 3.20 13.06
C GLY A 360 24.21 4.09 11.98
N PHE A 361 24.99 4.83 11.18
CA PHE A 361 24.46 5.62 10.07
C PHE A 361 25.12 5.24 8.75
N TYR A 362 24.29 4.91 7.78
CA TYR A 362 24.73 4.54 6.44
C TYR A 362 25.04 5.78 5.61
N ASN A 363 26.10 5.70 4.79
CA ASN A 363 26.33 6.68 3.75
C ASN A 363 25.28 6.47 2.63
N PRO A 364 24.42 7.46 2.30
CA PRO A 364 23.44 7.28 1.23
C PRO A 364 24.07 6.95 -0.12
N TYR A 365 25.24 7.50 -0.45
CA TYR A 365 25.95 7.16 -1.69
C TYR A 365 26.41 5.70 -1.72
N TRP A 366 26.77 5.11 -0.57
CA TRP A 366 27.05 3.67 -0.49
C TRP A 366 25.83 2.86 -0.89
N LEU A 367 24.65 3.22 -0.34
CA LEU A 367 23.41 2.52 -0.62
C LEU A 367 22.96 2.65 -2.08
N LEU A 368 23.26 3.78 -2.72
CA LEU A 368 22.93 4.00 -4.13
C LEU A 368 23.89 3.30 -5.10
N ASN A 369 25.15 3.06 -4.72
CA ASN A 369 26.16 2.56 -5.63
C ASN A 369 26.60 1.11 -5.35
N GLU A 370 26.58 0.67 -4.09
CA GLU A 370 27.11 -0.64 -3.67
C GLU A 370 26.01 -1.65 -3.31
N ILE A 371 24.77 -1.17 -3.13
CA ILE A 371 23.59 -2.01 -2.90
C ILE A 371 22.72 -1.94 -4.13
N SER A 372 22.32 -3.09 -4.64
CA SER A 372 21.52 -3.10 -5.87
C SER A 372 20.60 -4.31 -5.93
N ASN A 373 19.54 -4.18 -6.69
CA ASN A 373 18.63 -5.27 -7.02
C ASN A 373 18.13 -5.12 -8.46
N GLY A 374 17.67 -6.21 -9.04
CA GLY A 374 17.06 -6.16 -10.36
C GLY A 374 16.10 -7.32 -10.56
N ASP A 375 15.05 -7.10 -11.33
CA ASP A 375 14.12 -8.15 -11.72
C ASP A 375 13.65 -8.03 -13.16
N GLY A 376 13.29 -9.18 -13.71
CA GLY A 376 12.65 -9.30 -15.01
C GLY A 376 11.38 -10.14 -14.91
N ARG A 377 10.35 -9.75 -15.66
CA ARG A 377 9.07 -10.44 -15.70
C ARG A 377 8.62 -10.69 -17.12
N ASN A 378 8.12 -11.89 -17.34
CA ASN A 378 7.51 -12.31 -18.60
C ASN A 378 6.13 -12.89 -18.28
N ASN A 379 5.08 -12.17 -18.64
CA ASN A 379 3.71 -12.60 -18.43
C ASN A 379 3.03 -12.87 -19.77
N PHE A 380 2.50 -14.06 -19.92
CA PHE A 380 1.70 -14.47 -21.07
C PHE A 380 0.29 -14.81 -20.62
N ARG A 381 -0.72 -14.24 -21.26
CA ARG A 381 -2.13 -14.60 -21.10
C ARG A 381 -2.74 -14.90 -22.46
N GLY A 382 -3.29 -16.10 -22.60
CA GLY A 382 -4.01 -16.54 -23.78
C GLY A 382 -5.43 -16.96 -23.41
N ASN A 383 -6.42 -16.56 -24.20
CA ASN A 383 -7.82 -16.95 -24.02
C ASN A 383 -8.45 -17.27 -25.38
N LEU A 384 -9.11 -18.42 -25.46
CA LEU A 384 -9.96 -18.83 -26.57
C LEU A 384 -11.38 -19.04 -26.07
N THR A 385 -12.34 -18.36 -26.69
CA THR A 385 -13.77 -18.52 -26.41
C THR A 385 -14.51 -18.89 -27.66
N LEU A 386 -15.26 -19.97 -27.64
CA LEU A 386 -16.19 -20.40 -28.68
C LEU A 386 -17.62 -20.16 -28.20
N ASN A 387 -18.45 -19.52 -29.04
CA ASN A 387 -19.87 -19.33 -28.81
C ASN A 387 -20.65 -20.05 -29.87
N ILE A 388 -21.43 -21.05 -29.48
CA ILE A 388 -22.24 -21.93 -30.32
C ILE A 388 -23.71 -21.58 -30.08
N LYS A 389 -24.45 -21.20 -31.13
CA LYS A 389 -25.86 -20.80 -31.08
C LYS A 389 -26.70 -21.83 -31.82
N PRO A 390 -27.02 -23.00 -31.23
CA PRO A 390 -27.70 -24.09 -31.92
C PRO A 390 -29.14 -23.78 -32.28
N ILE A 391 -29.84 -23.03 -31.41
CA ILE A 391 -31.21 -22.57 -31.59
C ILE A 391 -31.39 -21.14 -31.10
N GLN A 392 -32.45 -20.48 -31.49
CA GLN A 392 -32.76 -19.14 -31.07
C GLN A 392 -32.92 -19.06 -29.53
N GLY A 393 -32.21 -18.15 -28.93
CA GLY A 393 -32.20 -17.94 -27.47
C GLY A 393 -31.19 -18.79 -26.70
N MET A 394 -30.60 -19.83 -27.33
CA MET A 394 -29.59 -20.69 -26.70
C MET A 394 -28.17 -20.28 -27.13
N ASN A 395 -27.24 -20.23 -26.18
CA ASN A 395 -25.82 -20.05 -26.46
C ASN A 395 -25.01 -21.03 -25.59
N ILE A 396 -24.15 -21.82 -26.18
CA ILE A 396 -23.19 -22.67 -25.51
C ILE A 396 -21.83 -21.97 -25.65
N ARG A 397 -21.25 -21.57 -24.54
CA ARG A 397 -19.91 -20.97 -24.51
C ARG A 397 -18.92 -21.97 -23.95
N LEU A 398 -17.83 -22.21 -24.71
CA LEU A 398 -16.67 -22.96 -24.26
C LEU A 398 -15.49 -21.98 -24.19
N ARG A 399 -14.76 -21.97 -23.07
CA ARG A 399 -13.61 -21.11 -22.86
C ARG A 399 -12.43 -21.92 -22.33
N ALA A 400 -11.26 -21.68 -22.89
CA ALA A 400 -9.99 -22.15 -22.38
C ALA A 400 -9.04 -20.96 -22.23
N SER A 401 -8.43 -20.80 -21.07
CA SER A 401 -7.45 -19.75 -20.84
C SER A 401 -6.22 -20.26 -20.10
N VAL A 402 -5.09 -19.65 -20.39
CA VAL A 402 -3.81 -19.88 -19.74
C VAL A 402 -3.17 -18.55 -19.38
N GLU A 403 -2.68 -18.47 -18.15
CA GLU A 403 -1.83 -17.38 -17.68
C GLU A 403 -0.52 -18.01 -17.19
N LYS A 404 0.60 -17.52 -17.70
CA LYS A 404 1.95 -17.88 -17.26
C LYS A 404 2.69 -16.62 -16.87
N ALA A 405 3.08 -16.53 -15.61
CA ALA A 405 3.86 -15.44 -15.07
C ALA A 405 5.20 -15.98 -14.59
N ASN A 406 6.29 -15.50 -15.19
CA ASN A 406 7.64 -15.83 -14.77
C ASN A 406 8.31 -14.56 -14.27
N LYS A 407 8.91 -14.64 -13.09
CA LYS A 407 9.71 -13.59 -12.48
C LYS A 407 11.07 -14.15 -12.10
N ASN A 408 12.12 -13.47 -12.48
CA ASN A 408 13.48 -13.76 -12.05
C ASN A 408 14.12 -12.46 -11.54
N GLY A 409 14.99 -12.57 -10.58
CA GLY A 409 15.67 -11.39 -10.03
C GLY A 409 16.87 -11.76 -9.19
N TRP A 410 17.52 -10.71 -8.75
CA TRP A 410 18.72 -10.79 -7.92
C TRP A 410 18.77 -9.61 -6.93
N LYS A 411 19.50 -9.81 -5.80
CA LYS A 411 19.86 -8.78 -4.83
C LYS A 411 21.35 -8.89 -4.55
N PHE A 412 22.00 -7.76 -4.36
CA PHE A 412 23.43 -7.68 -4.12
C PHE A 412 23.74 -6.63 -3.06
N ASP A 413 24.40 -7.06 -2.00
CA ASP A 413 25.06 -6.20 -1.02
C ASP A 413 26.58 -6.40 -1.20
N ASN A 414 27.30 -5.34 -1.56
CA ASN A 414 28.73 -5.46 -1.81
C ASN A 414 29.53 -5.72 -0.54
N TYR A 415 30.73 -6.17 -0.72
CA TYR A 415 31.74 -6.34 0.36
C TYR A 415 31.88 -5.04 1.18
N TYR A 416 32.15 -5.15 2.48
CA TYR A 416 32.22 -4.05 3.44
C TYR A 416 30.90 -3.29 3.69
N THR A 417 29.77 -3.86 3.31
CA THR A 417 28.47 -3.33 3.72
C THR A 417 28.32 -3.45 5.24
N MET A 418 27.92 -2.39 5.90
CA MET A 418 27.99 -2.21 7.35
C MET A 418 27.24 -3.28 8.17
N TRP A 419 26.14 -3.83 7.66
CA TRP A 419 25.39 -4.91 8.30
C TRP A 419 25.78 -6.30 7.80
N ASP A 420 26.62 -6.37 6.76
CA ASP A 420 27.08 -7.59 6.11
C ASP A 420 28.45 -7.36 5.49
N ILE A 421 29.49 -7.43 6.32
CA ILE A 421 30.87 -7.08 5.93
C ILE A 421 31.37 -7.93 4.76
N ASP A 422 30.97 -9.19 4.73
CA ASP A 422 31.41 -10.14 3.70
C ASP A 422 30.55 -10.04 2.44
N GLY A 423 29.50 -9.21 2.47
CA GLY A 423 28.57 -9.02 1.37
C GLY A 423 27.75 -10.28 1.05
N GLN A 424 26.71 -10.11 0.25
CA GLN A 424 25.84 -11.21 -0.18
C GLN A 424 25.33 -11.05 -1.61
N TYR A 425 24.98 -12.17 -2.21
CA TYR A 425 24.33 -12.21 -3.50
C TYR A 425 23.19 -13.23 -3.50
N GLU A 426 22.00 -12.77 -3.82
CA GLU A 426 20.80 -13.60 -3.93
C GLU A 426 20.31 -13.67 -5.36
N THR A 427 19.81 -14.80 -5.78
CA THR A 427 19.03 -14.95 -7.02
C THR A 427 17.75 -15.71 -6.75
N PHE A 428 16.70 -15.36 -7.47
CA PHE A 428 15.44 -16.10 -7.40
C PHE A 428 14.79 -16.26 -8.78
N ARG A 429 14.04 -17.34 -8.92
CA ARG A 429 13.16 -17.58 -10.05
C ARG A 429 11.81 -18.06 -9.54
N GLU A 430 10.75 -17.35 -9.93
CA GLU A 430 9.37 -17.72 -9.63
C GLU A 430 8.62 -17.97 -10.93
N ALA A 431 7.81 -19.01 -10.96
CA ALA A 431 6.91 -19.33 -12.08
C ALA A 431 5.51 -19.60 -11.51
N SER A 432 4.51 -18.99 -12.10
CA SER A 432 3.11 -19.19 -11.74
C SER A 432 2.33 -19.51 -13.02
N ASN A 433 1.62 -20.64 -13.03
CA ASN A 433 0.78 -21.05 -14.15
C ASN A 433 -0.66 -21.19 -13.66
N ASN A 434 -1.58 -20.56 -14.38
CA ASN A 434 -3.02 -20.62 -14.10
C ASN A 434 -3.75 -21.09 -15.38
N TYR A 435 -4.43 -22.22 -15.28
CA TYR A 435 -5.23 -22.80 -16.36
C TYR A 435 -6.70 -22.76 -15.96
N ASN A 436 -7.55 -22.19 -16.82
CA ASN A 436 -8.98 -22.13 -16.59
C ASN A 436 -9.72 -22.71 -17.80
N TYR A 437 -10.61 -23.65 -17.53
CA TYR A 437 -11.53 -24.22 -18.51
C TYR A 437 -12.95 -24.00 -18.04
N GLU A 438 -13.81 -23.52 -18.92
CA GLU A 438 -15.21 -23.21 -18.60
C GLU A 438 -16.14 -23.64 -19.72
N GLY A 439 -17.25 -24.24 -19.36
CA GLY A 439 -18.37 -24.50 -20.23
C GLY A 439 -19.66 -23.94 -19.66
N VAL A 440 -20.40 -23.14 -20.41
CA VAL A 440 -21.68 -22.55 -19.97
C VAL A 440 -22.74 -22.70 -21.06
N ILE A 441 -23.90 -23.25 -20.68
CA ILE A 441 -25.10 -23.28 -21.50
C ILE A 441 -26.03 -22.17 -20.99
N SER A 442 -26.39 -21.24 -21.87
CA SER A 442 -27.30 -20.11 -21.58
C SER A 442 -28.53 -20.21 -22.45
N TYR A 443 -29.71 -20.01 -21.87
CA TYR A 443 -30.95 -19.91 -22.59
C TYR A 443 -31.71 -18.64 -22.18
N ASN A 444 -31.96 -17.75 -23.14
CA ASN A 444 -32.62 -16.47 -22.93
C ASN A 444 -33.85 -16.37 -23.83
N ARG A 445 -35.01 -16.17 -23.25
CA ARG A 445 -36.28 -16.06 -23.99
C ARG A 445 -37.24 -15.06 -23.35
N ASN A 446 -37.89 -14.28 -24.18
CA ASN A 446 -39.04 -13.49 -23.75
C ASN A 446 -40.32 -14.22 -24.17
N ILE A 447 -41.13 -14.58 -23.19
CA ILE A 447 -42.43 -15.25 -23.40
C ILE A 447 -43.53 -14.26 -22.97
N LYS A 448 -44.16 -13.62 -23.94
CA LYS A 448 -45.10 -12.50 -23.70
C LYS A 448 -44.46 -11.40 -22.81
N LYS A 449 -44.90 -11.22 -21.59
CA LYS A 449 -44.41 -10.24 -20.60
C LYS A 449 -43.37 -10.82 -19.64
N VAL A 450 -43.05 -12.11 -19.75
CA VAL A 450 -42.05 -12.78 -18.90
C VAL A 450 -40.75 -12.88 -19.64
N SER A 451 -39.69 -12.37 -19.02
CA SER A 451 -38.30 -12.63 -19.44
C SER A 451 -37.71 -13.77 -18.64
N LEU A 452 -37.19 -14.78 -19.32
CA LEU A 452 -36.51 -15.93 -18.74
C LEU A 452 -35.03 -15.94 -19.17
N SER A 453 -34.09 -16.04 -18.22
CA SER A 453 -32.70 -16.33 -18.48
C SER A 453 -32.23 -17.46 -17.55
N ALA A 454 -31.79 -18.56 -18.13
CA ALA A 454 -31.25 -19.71 -17.42
C ALA A 454 -29.81 -19.98 -17.88
N ASN A 455 -28.92 -20.22 -16.95
CA ASN A 455 -27.53 -20.54 -17.21
C ASN A 455 -27.13 -21.75 -16.36
N LEU A 456 -26.42 -22.70 -16.96
CA LEU A 456 -25.82 -23.86 -16.28
C LEU A 456 -24.38 -24.00 -16.77
N GLY A 457 -23.43 -24.14 -15.86
CA GLY A 457 -22.04 -24.19 -16.23
C GLY A 457 -21.18 -25.09 -15.34
N THR A 458 -20.03 -25.39 -15.87
CA THR A 458 -18.93 -26.06 -15.14
C THR A 458 -17.62 -25.31 -15.39
N SER A 459 -16.72 -25.35 -14.43
CA SER A 459 -15.37 -24.80 -14.57
C SER A 459 -14.35 -25.66 -13.85
N MET A 460 -13.12 -25.67 -14.39
CA MET A 460 -11.93 -26.24 -13.77
C MET A 460 -10.84 -25.19 -13.78
N GLN A 461 -10.21 -24.99 -12.63
CA GLN A 461 -9.07 -24.10 -12.45
C GLN A 461 -7.91 -24.91 -11.87
N LYS A 462 -6.72 -24.76 -12.44
CA LYS A 462 -5.48 -25.33 -11.92
C LYS A 462 -4.43 -24.23 -11.80
N ASN A 463 -3.86 -24.10 -10.61
CA ASN A 463 -2.81 -23.14 -10.29
C ASN A 463 -1.58 -23.91 -9.84
N ASP A 464 -0.47 -23.73 -10.53
CA ASP A 464 0.84 -24.27 -10.17
C ASP A 464 1.77 -23.10 -9.84
N TRP A 465 2.50 -23.18 -8.74
CA TRP A 465 3.47 -22.17 -8.34
C TRP A 465 4.80 -22.84 -7.99
N TYR A 466 5.89 -22.25 -8.47
CA TYR A 466 7.25 -22.70 -8.27
C TYR A 466 8.14 -21.53 -7.88
N LYS A 467 9.00 -21.69 -6.86
CA LYS A 467 10.05 -20.75 -6.48
C LYS A 467 11.35 -21.49 -6.25
N LEU A 468 12.41 -21.05 -6.91
CA LEU A 468 13.80 -21.39 -6.62
C LEU A 468 14.49 -20.14 -6.11
N TRP A 469 15.16 -20.25 -4.96
CA TRP A 469 15.92 -19.18 -4.36
C TRP A 469 17.30 -19.69 -4.00
N ASN A 470 18.36 -18.88 -4.29
CA ASN A 470 19.74 -19.20 -3.98
C ASN A 470 20.42 -17.99 -3.36
N GLN A 471 21.29 -18.21 -2.39
CA GLN A 471 22.03 -17.15 -1.71
C GLN A 471 23.49 -17.56 -1.48
N VAL A 472 24.38 -16.63 -1.79
CA VAL A 472 25.76 -16.56 -1.31
C VAL A 472 25.76 -15.59 -0.14
N SER A 473 26.07 -16.09 1.07
CA SER A 473 26.09 -15.27 2.29
C SER A 473 27.43 -14.61 2.58
N GLN A 474 28.50 -15.01 1.88
CA GLN A 474 29.84 -14.45 1.98
C GLN A 474 30.47 -14.46 0.59
N LEU A 475 30.76 -13.28 0.06
CA LEU A 475 31.41 -13.13 -1.22
C LEU A 475 32.91 -13.51 -1.10
N ALA A 476 33.50 -14.09 -2.13
CA ALA A 476 34.94 -14.35 -2.19
C ALA A 476 35.73 -13.11 -2.65
N ALA A 477 35.09 -12.22 -3.40
CA ALA A 477 35.68 -10.98 -3.91
C ALA A 477 34.64 -9.86 -4.01
N PRO A 478 35.00 -8.57 -3.82
CA PRO A 478 34.11 -7.43 -4.00
C PRO A 478 33.69 -7.27 -5.47
N ASP A 479 32.61 -6.54 -5.71
CA ASP A 479 32.12 -6.07 -7.01
C ASP A 479 31.69 -7.19 -8.00
N VAL A 480 31.64 -8.46 -7.59
CA VAL A 480 31.28 -9.60 -8.45
C VAL A 480 29.92 -10.17 -8.11
N LYS A 481 28.92 -9.96 -9.01
CA LYS A 481 27.55 -10.44 -8.89
C LYS A 481 27.43 -11.84 -9.51
N SER A 482 27.83 -12.89 -8.79
CA SER A 482 27.76 -14.28 -9.26
C SER A 482 27.59 -15.26 -8.10
N LEU A 483 26.82 -16.31 -8.31
CA LEU A 483 26.74 -17.44 -7.35
C LEU A 483 28.05 -18.20 -7.19
N SER A 484 28.97 -18.12 -8.14
CA SER A 484 30.32 -18.66 -8.04
C SER A 484 31.27 -17.84 -7.19
N ASN A 485 30.92 -16.56 -6.91
CA ASN A 485 31.67 -15.69 -6.00
C ASN A 485 31.33 -15.99 -4.54
N ASN A 486 31.68 -17.16 -4.07
CA ASN A 486 31.20 -17.75 -2.83
C ASN A 486 32.38 -18.22 -1.96
N ALA A 487 32.57 -17.62 -0.79
CA ALA A 487 33.53 -18.02 0.24
C ALA A 487 32.92 -18.96 1.31
N SER A 488 31.58 -19.19 1.26
CA SER A 488 30.83 -20.04 2.21
C SER A 488 30.07 -21.15 1.48
N ILE A 489 29.14 -21.80 2.13
CA ILE A 489 28.26 -22.80 1.50
C ILE A 489 27.11 -22.06 0.81
N LEU A 490 26.87 -22.39 -0.47
CA LEU A 490 25.71 -21.89 -1.21
C LEU A 490 24.42 -22.42 -0.56
N SER A 491 23.53 -21.49 -0.15
CA SER A 491 22.19 -21.81 0.34
C SER A 491 21.20 -21.81 -0.81
N GLY A 492 20.28 -22.79 -0.85
CA GLY A 492 19.23 -22.84 -1.85
C GLY A 492 17.94 -23.41 -1.28
N THR A 493 16.80 -22.88 -1.73
CA THR A 493 15.47 -23.38 -1.35
C THR A 493 14.61 -23.52 -2.60
N GLU A 494 13.95 -24.67 -2.71
CA GLU A 494 12.97 -24.94 -3.76
C GLU A 494 11.59 -25.11 -3.11
N SER A 495 10.57 -24.43 -3.66
CA SER A 495 9.19 -24.51 -3.19
C SER A 495 8.26 -24.77 -4.36
N VAL A 496 7.38 -25.76 -4.21
CA VAL A 496 6.38 -26.12 -5.21
C VAL A 496 5.02 -26.18 -4.54
N ASN A 497 4.05 -25.46 -5.10
CA ASN A 497 2.67 -25.49 -4.64
C ASN A 497 1.73 -25.70 -5.84
N ALA A 498 0.68 -26.47 -5.64
CA ALA A 498 -0.35 -26.68 -6.63
C ALA A 498 -1.73 -26.68 -5.99
N LYS A 499 -2.71 -26.13 -6.71
CA LYS A 499 -4.12 -26.10 -6.29
C LYS A 499 -5.01 -26.34 -7.49
N GLU A 500 -5.98 -27.23 -7.31
CA GLU A 500 -7.01 -27.49 -8.32
C GLU A 500 -8.40 -27.24 -7.69
N LYS A 501 -9.29 -26.63 -8.47
CA LYS A 501 -10.66 -26.37 -8.12
C LYS A 501 -11.58 -26.72 -9.28
N GLN A 502 -12.57 -27.55 -9.03
CA GLN A 502 -13.62 -27.91 -9.97
C GLN A 502 -14.94 -27.35 -9.47
N SER A 503 -15.83 -26.98 -10.37
CA SER A 503 -17.09 -26.34 -9.99
C SER A 503 -18.23 -26.65 -10.95
N VAL A 504 -19.42 -26.74 -10.37
CA VAL A 504 -20.70 -26.72 -11.10
C VAL A 504 -21.56 -25.58 -10.55
N PHE A 505 -22.13 -24.79 -11.44
CA PHE A 505 -22.90 -23.61 -11.07
C PHE A 505 -24.09 -23.36 -11.98
N GLY A 506 -25.09 -22.65 -11.47
CA GLY A 506 -26.25 -22.27 -12.26
C GLY A 506 -26.88 -20.96 -11.80
N MET A 507 -27.63 -20.34 -12.71
CA MET A 507 -28.38 -19.12 -12.46
C MET A 507 -29.71 -19.19 -13.20
N LEU A 508 -30.80 -18.84 -12.49
CA LEU A 508 -32.13 -18.61 -13.05
C LEU A 508 -32.57 -17.17 -12.78
N SER A 509 -32.93 -16.45 -13.82
CA SER A 509 -33.48 -15.09 -13.74
C SER A 509 -34.85 -15.03 -14.39
N LEU A 510 -35.81 -14.52 -13.63
CA LEU A 510 -37.19 -14.30 -14.06
C LEU A 510 -37.53 -12.82 -13.97
N GLY A 511 -38.06 -12.26 -15.05
CA GLY A 511 -38.57 -10.88 -15.06
C GLY A 511 -40.01 -10.80 -15.52
N TYR A 512 -40.82 -10.02 -14.80
CA TYR A 512 -42.20 -9.74 -15.16
C TYR A 512 -42.58 -8.31 -14.82
N HIS A 513 -42.94 -7.51 -15.80
CA HIS A 513 -43.50 -6.16 -15.64
C HIS A 513 -42.74 -5.27 -14.63
N GLY A 514 -41.39 -5.20 -14.76
CA GLY A 514 -40.53 -4.40 -13.87
C GLY A 514 -40.08 -5.09 -12.59
N LEU A 515 -40.60 -6.28 -12.28
CA LEU A 515 -40.11 -7.16 -11.22
C LEU A 515 -39.10 -8.16 -11.79
N PHE A 516 -37.97 -8.33 -11.15
CA PHE A 516 -36.96 -9.32 -11.51
C PHE A 516 -36.53 -10.09 -10.26
N VAL A 517 -36.40 -11.39 -10.38
CA VAL A 517 -35.94 -12.28 -9.33
C VAL A 517 -34.83 -13.18 -9.89
N ASP A 518 -33.72 -13.24 -9.22
CA ASP A 518 -32.59 -14.08 -9.57
C ASP A 518 -32.28 -15.09 -8.46
N GLY A 519 -31.99 -16.32 -8.84
CA GLY A 519 -31.43 -17.35 -7.98
C GLY A 519 -30.16 -17.89 -8.56
N THR A 520 -29.10 -18.05 -7.77
CA THR A 520 -27.85 -18.70 -8.19
C THR A 520 -27.46 -19.81 -7.22
N PHE A 521 -26.84 -20.85 -7.73
CA PHE A 521 -26.21 -21.88 -6.92
C PHE A 521 -24.83 -22.24 -7.49
N ARG A 522 -23.94 -22.68 -6.60
CA ARG A 522 -22.64 -23.19 -6.97
C ARG A 522 -22.18 -24.24 -5.96
N ASN A 523 -21.49 -25.27 -6.46
CA ASN A 523 -20.72 -26.20 -5.67
C ASN A 523 -19.29 -26.22 -6.16
N ASP A 524 -18.35 -26.04 -5.26
CA ASP A 524 -16.92 -26.11 -5.54
C ASP A 524 -16.31 -27.35 -4.86
N TRP A 525 -15.35 -27.96 -5.52
CA TRP A 525 -14.46 -29.01 -4.97
C TRP A 525 -13.03 -28.45 -5.04
N SER A 526 -12.38 -28.29 -3.89
CA SER A 526 -11.03 -27.71 -3.80
C SER A 526 -10.04 -28.70 -3.22
N SER A 527 -8.88 -28.83 -3.88
CA SER A 527 -7.77 -29.66 -3.41
C SER A 527 -7.07 -29.10 -2.16
N SER A 528 -7.30 -27.83 -1.79
CA SER A 528 -6.74 -27.23 -0.57
C SER A 528 -7.50 -27.57 0.71
N LEU A 529 -8.58 -28.33 0.61
CA LEU A 529 -9.36 -28.83 1.72
C LEU A 529 -9.28 -30.37 1.82
N PRO A 530 -9.44 -30.94 3.03
CA PRO A 530 -9.42 -32.39 3.20
C PRO A 530 -10.61 -33.03 2.49
N LYS A 531 -10.44 -34.29 2.06
CA LYS A 531 -11.43 -35.05 1.27
C LYS A 531 -12.85 -35.03 1.85
N ALA A 532 -12.95 -35.01 3.18
CA ALA A 532 -14.23 -34.95 3.90
C ALA A 532 -14.96 -33.60 3.77
N ASN A 533 -14.22 -32.50 3.50
CA ASN A 533 -14.74 -31.13 3.48
C ASN A 533 -14.40 -30.39 2.17
N ASN A 534 -13.87 -31.07 1.15
CA ASN A 534 -13.44 -30.42 -0.09
C ASN A 534 -14.60 -29.95 -0.97
N SER A 535 -15.81 -30.51 -0.77
CA SER A 535 -17.03 -30.14 -1.47
C SER A 535 -17.85 -29.18 -0.62
N TYR A 536 -18.16 -28.00 -1.15
CA TYR A 536 -18.95 -27.01 -0.44
C TYR A 536 -19.92 -26.29 -1.36
N PHE A 537 -21.19 -26.31 -0.95
CA PHE A 537 -22.32 -25.71 -1.66
C PHE A 537 -22.66 -24.34 -1.10
N TYR A 538 -22.99 -23.42 -2.00
CA TYR A 538 -23.51 -22.12 -1.64
C TYR A 538 -24.47 -21.56 -2.70
N ALA A 539 -25.32 -20.63 -2.27
CA ALA A 539 -26.38 -20.09 -3.09
C ALA A 539 -26.61 -18.60 -2.81
N SER A 540 -27.22 -17.93 -3.78
CA SER A 540 -27.68 -16.56 -3.58
C SER A 540 -29.03 -16.32 -4.22
N GLY A 541 -29.74 -15.33 -3.67
CA GLY A 541 -30.98 -14.83 -4.21
C GLY A 541 -30.97 -13.31 -4.27
N SER A 542 -31.54 -12.74 -5.33
CA SER A 542 -31.74 -11.29 -5.40
C SER A 542 -33.06 -10.95 -6.09
N ALA A 543 -33.61 -9.79 -5.73
CA ALA A 543 -34.78 -9.23 -6.35
C ALA A 543 -34.60 -7.76 -6.65
N SER A 544 -35.18 -7.29 -7.76
CA SER A 544 -35.26 -5.86 -8.06
C SER A 544 -36.67 -5.52 -8.58
N ALA A 545 -37.17 -4.35 -8.16
CA ALA A 545 -38.46 -3.79 -8.51
C ALA A 545 -38.25 -2.41 -9.13
N VAL A 546 -38.50 -2.29 -10.43
CA VAL A 546 -38.51 -1.01 -11.15
C VAL A 546 -39.86 -0.35 -10.96
N LEU A 547 -40.00 0.49 -9.92
CA LEU A 547 -41.26 1.09 -9.50
C LEU A 547 -41.90 1.91 -10.60
N THR A 548 -41.13 2.56 -11.45
CA THR A 548 -41.61 3.34 -12.60
C THR A 548 -42.14 2.49 -13.77
N GLU A 549 -41.84 1.18 -13.80
CA GLU A 549 -42.43 0.21 -14.74
C GLU A 549 -43.63 -0.49 -14.13
N ILE A 550 -43.59 -0.79 -12.81
CA ILE A 550 -44.70 -1.42 -12.08
C ILE A 550 -45.86 -0.41 -11.95
N PHE A 551 -45.56 0.83 -11.64
CA PHE A 551 -46.50 1.91 -11.47
C PHE A 551 -46.20 3.06 -12.46
N PRO A 552 -46.65 2.95 -13.74
CA PRO A 552 -46.31 3.94 -14.78
C PRO A 552 -46.70 5.40 -14.45
N LYS A 553 -47.71 5.58 -13.59
CA LYS A 553 -48.14 6.90 -13.11
C LYS A 553 -47.07 7.64 -12.28
N LEU A 554 -46.12 6.93 -11.70
CA LEU A 554 -44.98 7.53 -10.98
C LEU A 554 -43.97 8.14 -11.94
N LYS A 555 -43.96 7.70 -13.21
CA LYS A 555 -42.96 8.19 -14.19
C LYS A 555 -43.39 9.55 -14.69
N SER A 556 -42.50 10.54 -14.48
CA SER A 556 -42.63 11.91 -14.94
C SER A 556 -41.29 12.45 -15.43
N LYS A 557 -41.26 13.65 -16.02
CA LYS A 557 -40.01 14.34 -16.36
C LYS A 557 -39.15 14.58 -15.14
N THR A 558 -39.75 14.88 -14.00
CA THR A 558 -39.01 15.11 -12.74
C THR A 558 -38.54 13.77 -12.12
N PHE A 559 -39.39 12.72 -12.15
CA PHE A 559 -39.13 11.41 -11.56
C PHE A 559 -39.10 10.36 -12.66
N SER A 560 -37.95 10.20 -13.32
CA SER A 560 -37.84 9.44 -14.57
C SER A 560 -37.64 7.95 -14.38
N PHE A 561 -37.00 7.55 -13.24
CA PHE A 561 -36.70 6.15 -12.92
C PHE A 561 -36.59 5.97 -11.40
N ALA A 562 -37.20 4.88 -10.89
CA ALA A 562 -37.01 4.42 -9.52
C ALA A 562 -36.92 2.91 -9.47
N LYS A 563 -35.94 2.39 -8.73
CA LYS A 563 -35.69 0.97 -8.54
C LYS A 563 -35.36 0.69 -7.08
N LEU A 564 -35.99 -0.31 -6.51
CA LEU A 564 -35.59 -0.95 -5.26
C LEU A 564 -34.93 -2.28 -5.58
N ARG A 565 -33.95 -2.65 -4.77
CA ARG A 565 -33.23 -3.92 -4.91
C ARG A 565 -32.91 -4.51 -3.54
N GLY A 566 -32.84 -5.83 -3.47
CA GLY A 566 -32.40 -6.54 -2.29
C GLY A 566 -31.76 -7.87 -2.66
N SER A 567 -30.76 -8.29 -1.89
CA SER A 567 -30.07 -9.55 -2.12
C SER A 567 -29.57 -10.20 -0.84
N ILE A 568 -29.46 -11.51 -0.89
CA ILE A 568 -28.80 -12.33 0.11
C ILE A 568 -27.92 -13.35 -0.58
N ALA A 569 -26.69 -13.53 -0.09
CA ALA A 569 -25.75 -14.50 -0.64
C ALA A 569 -25.00 -15.20 0.49
N ARG A 570 -24.78 -16.49 0.30
CA ARG A 570 -23.79 -17.28 1.03
C ARG A 570 -22.67 -17.64 0.05
N VAL A 571 -21.41 -17.46 0.46
CA VAL A 571 -20.22 -17.81 -0.34
C VAL A 571 -19.23 -18.53 0.56
N GLY A 572 -18.68 -19.66 0.10
CA GLY A 572 -17.58 -20.33 0.77
C GLY A 572 -16.24 -19.69 0.39
N ASN A 573 -15.23 -19.82 1.23
CA ASN A 573 -13.84 -19.50 0.92
C ASN A 573 -12.96 -20.66 1.36
N ASP A 574 -12.07 -21.15 0.47
CA ASP A 574 -11.23 -22.32 0.75
C ASP A 574 -9.90 -21.91 1.43
N ALA A 575 -9.11 -22.93 1.83
CA ALA A 575 -7.82 -22.72 2.44
C ALA A 575 -6.74 -22.29 1.41
N GLY A 576 -5.70 -21.64 1.89
CA GLY A 576 -4.45 -21.47 1.15
C GLY A 576 -3.69 -22.80 0.97
N PHE A 577 -2.53 -22.72 0.32
CA PHE A 577 -1.63 -23.88 0.18
C PHE A 577 -1.11 -24.35 1.54
N ASP A 578 -0.73 -25.62 1.61
CA ASP A 578 0.06 -26.24 2.68
C ASP A 578 -0.53 -26.06 4.10
N ARG A 579 -1.85 -26.32 4.26
CA ARG A 579 -2.57 -26.14 5.53
C ARG A 579 -3.02 -27.46 6.19
N LEU A 580 -2.83 -28.61 5.53
CA LEU A 580 -3.46 -29.86 5.92
C LEU A 580 -2.52 -30.85 6.61
N ILE A 581 -1.27 -30.96 6.16
CA ILE A 581 -0.33 -32.03 6.53
C ILE A 581 0.98 -31.40 7.00
N ASN A 582 1.42 -31.75 8.22
CA ASN A 582 2.72 -31.36 8.73
C ASN A 582 3.84 -32.07 7.99
N SER A 583 4.94 -31.40 7.79
CA SER A 583 6.16 -31.86 7.15
C SER A 583 7.36 -31.71 8.07
N TYR A 584 8.47 -32.38 7.70
CA TYR A 584 9.75 -32.19 8.34
C TYR A 584 10.73 -31.65 7.32
N SER A 585 11.43 -30.59 7.69
CA SER A 585 12.52 -30.03 6.90
C SER A 585 13.88 -30.55 7.43
N TYR A 586 14.82 -30.68 6.52
CA TYR A 586 16.20 -31.00 6.89
C TYR A 586 16.82 -29.80 7.62
N GLY A 587 17.24 -30.02 8.89
CA GLY A 587 17.78 -28.94 9.72
C GLY A 587 19.31 -28.84 9.68
N GLY A 588 19.99 -29.76 8.98
CA GLY A 588 21.44 -29.76 8.87
C GLY A 588 22.08 -31.03 9.50
N LEU A 589 23.38 -30.97 9.71
CA LEU A 589 24.13 -31.99 10.41
C LEU A 589 24.39 -31.57 11.86
N PHE A 590 23.95 -32.35 12.82
CA PHE A 590 24.35 -32.22 14.22
C PHE A 590 25.77 -32.81 14.36
N ARG A 591 26.72 -32.02 14.88
CA ARG A 591 28.14 -32.41 15.04
C ARG A 591 28.82 -32.90 13.74
N ASN A 592 28.36 -32.37 12.58
CA ASN A 592 28.88 -32.68 11.24
C ASN A 592 28.70 -34.10 10.72
N ASP A 593 28.01 -34.99 11.44
CA ASP A 593 27.86 -36.39 11.04
C ASP A 593 26.43 -36.98 11.16
N MET A 594 25.55 -36.33 11.93
CA MET A 594 24.19 -36.80 12.16
C MET A 594 23.15 -35.85 11.58
N ALA A 595 22.40 -36.28 10.58
CA ALA A 595 21.28 -35.52 10.02
C ALA A 595 20.17 -35.34 11.05
N TRP A 596 19.70 -34.10 11.23
CA TRP A 596 18.52 -33.83 12.04
C TRP A 596 17.41 -33.17 11.21
N PHE A 597 16.17 -33.39 11.64
CA PHE A 597 15.00 -32.87 10.97
C PHE A 597 14.20 -31.99 11.92
N GLN A 598 13.74 -30.87 11.42
CA GLN A 598 12.89 -29.92 12.13
C GLN A 598 11.45 -30.09 11.67
N GLY A 599 10.52 -30.29 12.59
CA GLY A 599 9.09 -30.29 12.30
C GLY A 599 8.58 -28.87 12.06
N ASP A 600 7.44 -28.75 11.41
CA ASP A 600 6.76 -27.45 11.20
C ASP A 600 6.50 -26.75 12.54
N ALA A 601 6.75 -25.45 12.60
CA ALA A 601 6.41 -24.61 13.76
C ALA A 601 4.88 -24.42 13.92
N VAL A 602 4.12 -24.65 12.85
CA VAL A 602 2.65 -24.52 12.81
C VAL A 602 2.02 -25.90 12.72
N ARG A 603 1.17 -26.25 13.68
CA ARG A 603 0.37 -27.47 13.61
C ARG A 603 -0.73 -27.30 12.56
N LYS A 604 -0.59 -28.00 11.45
CA LYS A 604 -1.57 -28.02 10.35
C LYS A 604 -2.80 -28.86 10.73
N ASN A 605 -3.94 -28.64 10.06
CA ASN A 605 -5.21 -29.22 10.44
C ASN A 605 -5.80 -30.09 9.32
N PRO A 606 -5.78 -31.42 9.45
CA PRO A 606 -6.35 -32.32 8.44
C PRO A 606 -7.90 -32.31 8.36
N ASN A 607 -8.58 -31.56 9.25
CA ASN A 607 -10.03 -31.47 9.32
C ASN A 607 -10.59 -30.08 8.96
N LEU A 608 -9.81 -29.25 8.25
CA LEU A 608 -10.22 -27.91 7.86
C LEU A 608 -11.54 -27.90 7.09
N LYS A 609 -12.35 -26.89 7.38
CA LYS A 609 -13.58 -26.56 6.68
C LYS A 609 -13.42 -25.25 5.92
N PRO A 610 -14.20 -25.00 4.85
CA PRO A 610 -14.21 -23.69 4.20
C PRO A 610 -14.79 -22.63 5.13
N GLU A 611 -14.25 -21.41 5.04
CA GLU A 611 -14.86 -20.22 5.65
C GLU A 611 -16.21 -19.94 5.00
N THR A 612 -17.15 -19.34 5.73
CA THR A 612 -18.47 -19.02 5.22
C THR A 612 -18.75 -17.52 5.36
N THR A 613 -18.91 -16.83 4.23
CA THR A 613 -19.35 -15.43 4.17
C THR A 613 -20.82 -15.36 3.84
N ILE A 614 -21.59 -14.60 4.64
CA ILE A 614 -23.00 -14.28 4.39
C ILE A 614 -23.12 -12.77 4.22
N SER A 615 -23.75 -12.33 3.13
CA SER A 615 -23.96 -10.92 2.80
C SER A 615 -25.44 -10.65 2.51
N LYS A 616 -25.97 -9.58 3.07
CA LYS A 616 -27.31 -9.06 2.84
C LYS A 616 -27.17 -7.63 2.36
N GLU A 617 -27.93 -7.25 1.34
CA GLU A 617 -27.95 -5.90 0.81
C GLU A 617 -29.37 -5.44 0.54
N ILE A 618 -29.59 -4.13 0.75
CA ILE A 618 -30.77 -3.41 0.28
C ILE A 618 -30.31 -2.10 -0.35
N GLY A 619 -30.94 -1.72 -1.47
CA GLY A 619 -30.55 -0.48 -2.14
C GLY A 619 -31.69 0.13 -2.95
N ALA A 620 -31.54 1.41 -3.24
CA ALA A 620 -32.44 2.20 -4.05
C ALA A 620 -31.64 3.01 -5.08
N GLU A 621 -32.13 3.01 -6.32
CA GLU A 621 -31.62 3.86 -7.40
C GLU A 621 -32.76 4.75 -7.89
N VAL A 622 -32.53 6.06 -7.91
CA VAL A 622 -33.49 7.06 -8.38
C VAL A 622 -32.83 7.92 -9.44
N ARG A 623 -33.55 8.14 -10.55
CA ARG A 623 -33.12 9.09 -11.59
C ARG A 623 -34.16 10.18 -11.72
N LEU A 624 -33.72 11.41 -11.64
CA LEU A 624 -34.53 12.61 -11.70
C LEU A 624 -34.19 13.43 -12.94
N LEU A 625 -35.15 14.31 -13.34
CA LEU A 625 -34.96 15.27 -14.43
C LEU A 625 -34.52 14.61 -15.75
N ASP A 626 -35.27 13.58 -16.20
CA ASP A 626 -34.94 12.77 -17.38
C ASP A 626 -33.56 12.13 -17.33
N GLY A 627 -33.12 11.70 -16.11
CA GLY A 627 -31.81 11.07 -15.88
C GLY A 627 -30.64 12.04 -15.71
N ARG A 628 -30.90 13.37 -15.64
CA ARG A 628 -29.84 14.36 -15.38
C ARG A 628 -29.26 14.28 -13.98
N LEU A 629 -30.00 13.74 -13.02
CA LEU A 629 -29.54 13.44 -11.66
C LEU A 629 -29.83 11.99 -11.34
N THR A 630 -28.82 11.25 -10.93
CA THR A 630 -28.92 9.85 -10.48
C THR A 630 -28.38 9.75 -9.06
N ALA A 631 -29.15 9.15 -8.16
CA ALA A 631 -28.71 8.81 -6.82
C ALA A 631 -28.85 7.30 -6.62
N ASP A 632 -27.83 6.67 -6.12
CA ASP A 632 -27.77 5.26 -5.72
C ASP A 632 -27.35 5.17 -4.26
N VAL A 633 -28.17 4.51 -3.45
CA VAL A 633 -27.93 4.32 -2.02
C VAL A 633 -28.01 2.83 -1.74
N THR A 634 -27.03 2.29 -1.03
CA THR A 634 -26.98 0.88 -0.62
C THR A 634 -26.62 0.77 0.85
N TYR A 635 -27.35 -0.05 1.58
CA TYR A 635 -26.98 -0.57 2.90
C TYR A 635 -26.60 -2.04 2.77
N TYR A 636 -25.53 -2.46 3.45
CA TYR A 636 -25.11 -3.85 3.50
C TYR A 636 -24.78 -4.30 4.92
N ASP A 637 -25.00 -5.59 5.17
CA ASP A 637 -24.61 -6.31 6.38
C ASP A 637 -23.97 -7.63 5.94
N LYS A 638 -22.68 -7.76 6.18
CA LYS A 638 -21.85 -8.88 5.76
C LYS A 638 -21.07 -9.43 6.95
N TYR A 639 -21.01 -10.75 7.09
CA TYR A 639 -20.14 -11.39 8.07
C TYR A 639 -19.50 -12.66 7.52
N THR A 640 -18.31 -12.98 8.01
CA THR A 640 -17.59 -14.23 7.72
C THR A 640 -17.36 -14.98 9.02
N ARG A 641 -17.69 -16.25 9.04
CA ARG A 641 -17.52 -17.17 10.17
C ARG A 641 -16.74 -18.42 9.77
N ASP A 642 -16.37 -19.22 10.77
CA ASP A 642 -15.56 -20.44 10.59
C ASP A 642 -14.22 -20.11 9.91
N GLN A 643 -13.62 -18.97 10.30
CA GLN A 643 -12.42 -18.46 9.66
C GLN A 643 -11.23 -19.38 9.89
N ILE A 644 -10.36 -19.50 8.89
CA ILE A 644 -9.14 -20.28 8.98
C ILE A 644 -8.05 -19.39 9.57
N VAL A 645 -7.75 -19.58 10.85
CA VAL A 645 -6.83 -18.75 11.62
C VAL A 645 -5.67 -19.56 12.19
N GLU A 646 -4.51 -18.93 12.30
CA GLU A 646 -3.39 -19.43 13.05
C GLU A 646 -3.47 -18.88 14.48
N SER A 647 -3.67 -19.77 15.44
CA SER A 647 -3.75 -19.45 16.85
C SER A 647 -2.47 -19.85 17.57
N GLU A 648 -1.99 -19.03 18.50
CA GLU A 648 -0.81 -19.33 19.30
C GLU A 648 -1.04 -20.53 20.19
N LEU A 649 -0.01 -21.34 20.38
CA LEU A 649 0.02 -22.49 21.29
C LEU A 649 1.14 -22.30 22.31
N SER A 650 1.00 -22.96 23.46
CA SER A 650 2.11 -23.10 24.41
C SER A 650 3.29 -23.82 23.76
N TYR A 651 4.50 -23.32 23.93
CA TYR A 651 5.74 -23.94 23.45
C TYR A 651 5.93 -25.40 23.95
N LEU A 652 5.26 -25.77 25.03
CA LEU A 652 5.25 -27.15 25.55
C LEU A 652 4.60 -28.15 24.58
N SER A 653 3.84 -27.70 23.59
CA SER A 653 3.18 -28.53 22.58
C SER A 653 4.08 -28.95 21.43
N ASN A 654 5.34 -28.52 21.36
CA ASN A 654 6.27 -28.63 20.23
C ASN A 654 5.83 -27.85 18.97
N TYR A 655 4.74 -27.08 19.08
CA TYR A 655 4.28 -26.18 18.02
C TYR A 655 4.11 -24.77 18.59
N GLN A 656 4.40 -23.78 17.78
CA GLN A 656 4.20 -22.37 18.16
C GLN A 656 2.77 -21.92 17.88
N ARG A 657 2.14 -22.48 16.85
CA ARG A 657 0.78 -22.12 16.39
C ARG A 657 0.03 -23.36 15.90
N VAL A 658 -1.29 -23.22 15.82
CA VAL A 658 -2.19 -24.24 15.24
C VAL A 658 -3.15 -23.59 14.26
N ILE A 659 -3.45 -24.27 13.17
CA ILE A 659 -4.47 -23.84 12.20
C ILE A 659 -5.81 -24.43 12.59
N ILE A 660 -6.81 -23.58 12.81
CA ILE A 660 -8.17 -23.97 13.19
C ILE A 660 -9.23 -23.16 12.45
N ASN A 661 -10.45 -23.72 12.34
CA ASN A 661 -11.62 -22.96 11.93
C ASN A 661 -12.26 -22.30 13.14
N SER A 662 -12.12 -21.00 13.29
CA SER A 662 -12.75 -20.24 14.37
C SER A 662 -12.83 -18.76 14.05
N GLY A 663 -13.63 -18.04 14.80
CA GLY A 663 -13.75 -16.61 14.68
C GLY A 663 -14.86 -16.14 13.73
N LYS A 664 -15.30 -14.91 14.00
CA LYS A 664 -16.31 -14.21 13.21
C LYS A 664 -15.99 -12.73 13.12
N ILE A 665 -16.01 -12.19 11.90
CA ILE A 665 -15.87 -10.77 11.60
C ILE A 665 -17.08 -10.27 10.85
N SER A 666 -17.58 -9.08 11.18
CA SER A 666 -18.69 -8.43 10.48
C SER A 666 -18.31 -7.07 9.92
N ASN A 667 -18.96 -6.70 8.81
CA ASN A 667 -18.84 -5.42 8.14
C ASN A 667 -20.25 -4.92 7.79
N LYS A 668 -20.66 -3.76 8.33
CA LYS A 668 -21.95 -3.13 8.08
C LYS A 668 -21.72 -1.70 7.60
N GLY A 669 -22.43 -1.28 6.57
CA GLY A 669 -22.16 0.04 6.04
C GLY A 669 -23.17 0.58 5.06
N TRP A 670 -22.93 1.86 4.73
CA TRP A 670 -23.67 2.64 3.76
C TRP A 670 -22.77 3.07 2.60
N GLU A 671 -23.31 3.01 1.41
CA GLU A 671 -22.69 3.53 0.20
C GLU A 671 -23.67 4.46 -0.49
N ILE A 672 -23.19 5.65 -0.86
CA ILE A 672 -23.97 6.65 -1.57
C ILE A 672 -23.17 7.10 -2.79
N SER A 673 -23.80 7.09 -3.96
CA SER A 673 -23.24 7.65 -5.19
C SER A 673 -24.27 8.58 -5.81
N VAL A 674 -23.91 9.83 -5.99
CA VAL A 674 -24.76 10.83 -6.65
C VAL A 674 -24.01 11.32 -7.88
N SER A 675 -24.62 11.18 -9.04
CA SER A 675 -24.06 11.67 -10.30
C SER A 675 -25.09 12.48 -11.06
N GLY A 676 -24.63 13.53 -11.74
CA GLY A 676 -25.55 14.36 -12.49
C GLY A 676 -24.90 15.31 -13.48
N VAL A 677 -25.74 15.91 -14.29
CA VAL A 677 -25.43 17.00 -15.23
C VAL A 677 -26.27 18.21 -14.83
N PRO A 678 -25.87 18.96 -13.76
CA PRO A 678 -26.64 20.10 -13.25
C PRO A 678 -26.87 21.15 -14.30
N VAL A 679 -25.85 21.45 -15.11
CA VAL A 679 -25.94 22.46 -16.16
C VAL A 679 -25.58 21.83 -17.52
N LYS A 680 -26.48 21.99 -18.48
CA LYS A 680 -26.24 21.59 -19.88
C LYS A 680 -26.92 22.63 -20.79
N VAL A 681 -26.07 23.45 -21.42
CA VAL A 681 -26.45 24.44 -22.43
C VAL A 681 -25.68 24.17 -23.71
N LYS A 682 -25.98 24.92 -24.81
CA LYS A 682 -25.47 24.60 -26.15
C LYS A 682 -23.96 24.27 -26.23
N ASN A 683 -23.12 25.02 -25.53
CA ASN A 683 -21.65 24.88 -25.60
C ASN A 683 -21.02 24.54 -24.24
N PHE A 684 -21.81 24.39 -23.19
CA PHE A 684 -21.29 24.13 -21.85
C PHE A 684 -22.04 22.98 -21.17
N GLU A 685 -21.32 22.04 -20.61
CA GLU A 685 -21.83 20.95 -19.80
C GLU A 685 -21.02 20.82 -18.52
N TRP A 686 -21.69 20.78 -17.38
CA TRP A 686 -21.09 20.43 -16.10
C TRP A 686 -21.63 19.07 -15.67
N LYS A 687 -20.75 18.06 -15.55
CA LYS A 687 -21.02 16.74 -14.97
C LYS A 687 -20.34 16.66 -13.61
N THR A 688 -21.05 16.16 -12.60
CA THR A 688 -20.52 15.96 -11.25
C THR A 688 -20.81 14.55 -10.76
N ILE A 689 -19.87 13.96 -10.02
CA ILE A 689 -20.00 12.63 -9.40
C ILE A 689 -19.46 12.74 -7.98
N PHE A 690 -20.31 12.44 -7.02
CA PHE A 690 -20.00 12.39 -5.61
C PHE A 690 -20.18 10.95 -5.08
N ASN A 691 -19.14 10.40 -4.49
CA ASN A 691 -19.14 9.08 -3.86
C ASN A 691 -18.86 9.23 -2.36
N TRP A 692 -19.63 8.54 -1.55
CA TRP A 692 -19.42 8.49 -0.10
C TRP A 692 -19.68 7.09 0.42
N SER A 693 -18.91 6.65 1.43
CA SER A 693 -19.09 5.35 2.07
C SER A 693 -18.67 5.36 3.53
N LYS A 694 -19.39 4.58 4.33
CA LYS A 694 -19.07 4.29 5.72
C LYS A 694 -19.11 2.79 5.93
N ASN A 695 -18.05 2.21 6.52
CA ASN A 695 -17.98 0.81 6.92
C ASN A 695 -17.68 0.69 8.41
N ASN A 696 -18.46 -0.09 9.12
CA ASN A 696 -18.20 -0.48 10.51
C ASN A 696 -17.80 -1.96 10.51
N SER A 697 -16.51 -2.22 10.73
CA SER A 697 -15.99 -3.57 10.92
C SER A 697 -15.98 -3.92 12.42
N MET A 698 -16.26 -5.18 12.75
CA MET A 698 -16.24 -5.66 14.12
C MET A 698 -15.75 -7.11 14.18
N VAL A 699 -14.80 -7.40 15.05
CA VAL A 699 -14.44 -8.78 15.41
C VAL A 699 -15.44 -9.24 16.46
N GLU A 700 -16.36 -10.15 16.07
CA GLU A 700 -17.45 -10.59 16.93
C GLU A 700 -17.06 -11.76 17.83
N SER A 701 -16.18 -12.65 17.35
CA SER A 701 -15.64 -13.76 18.13
C SER A 701 -14.29 -14.23 17.60
N LEU A 702 -13.48 -14.83 18.45
CA LEU A 702 -12.22 -15.50 18.18
C LEU A 702 -12.25 -16.93 18.74
N PRO A 703 -11.20 -17.76 18.58
CA PRO A 703 -11.10 -19.06 19.23
C PRO A 703 -11.31 -18.97 20.74
N GLU A 704 -11.89 -20.02 21.32
CA GLU A 704 -12.13 -20.09 22.76
C GLU A 704 -10.83 -19.87 23.56
N GLY A 705 -10.90 -19.01 24.58
CA GLY A 705 -9.75 -18.63 25.40
C GLY A 705 -8.79 -17.61 24.76
N ILE A 706 -9.12 -17.06 23.58
CA ILE A 706 -8.33 -16.05 22.89
C ILE A 706 -9.17 -14.79 22.67
N ASP A 707 -8.75 -13.68 23.30
CA ASP A 707 -9.45 -12.40 23.18
C ASP A 707 -8.94 -11.56 22.01
N LYS A 708 -7.67 -11.76 21.57
CA LYS A 708 -7.06 -11.01 20.47
C LYS A 708 -6.01 -11.83 19.73
N ILE A 709 -5.95 -11.64 18.41
CA ILE A 709 -4.95 -12.22 17.50
C ILE A 709 -4.13 -11.09 16.89
N GLN A 710 -2.79 -11.20 16.95
CA GLN A 710 -1.90 -10.22 16.33
C GLN A 710 -1.97 -10.34 14.81
N ILE A 711 -2.30 -9.23 14.14
CA ILE A 711 -2.34 -9.13 12.66
C ILE A 711 -1.00 -8.66 12.12
N GLY A 712 -0.34 -7.78 12.85
CA GLY A 712 0.93 -7.19 12.45
C GLY A 712 1.65 -6.49 13.57
N SER A 713 2.90 -6.14 13.30
CA SER A 713 3.73 -5.35 14.20
C SER A 713 4.53 -4.32 13.42
N GLY A 714 4.72 -3.16 14.01
CA GLY A 714 5.66 -2.13 13.58
C GLY A 714 6.92 -2.13 14.45
N VAL A 715 7.83 -1.21 14.15
CA VAL A 715 8.97 -0.91 15.03
C VAL A 715 8.50 -0.34 16.36
N TYR A 716 9.36 -0.27 17.34
CA TYR A 716 9.06 0.21 18.70
C TYR A 716 7.92 -0.57 19.39
N ASN A 717 7.75 -1.84 19.03
CA ASN A 717 6.74 -2.74 19.60
C ASN A 717 5.28 -2.27 19.43
N VAL A 718 4.99 -1.44 18.45
CA VAL A 718 3.60 -1.13 18.08
C VAL A 718 2.98 -2.35 17.43
N LYS A 719 1.77 -2.72 17.84
CA LYS A 719 1.09 -3.94 17.38
C LYS A 719 -0.29 -3.62 16.84
N SER A 720 -0.73 -4.39 15.87
CA SER A 720 -2.10 -4.36 15.34
C SER A 720 -2.78 -5.69 15.63
N TYR A 721 -4.00 -5.63 16.17
CA TYR A 721 -4.77 -6.80 16.59
C TYR A 721 -6.15 -6.87 15.95
N ALA A 722 -6.62 -8.11 15.77
CA ALA A 722 -8.03 -8.44 15.75
C ALA A 722 -8.45 -8.80 17.18
N GLU A 723 -9.30 -7.99 17.81
CA GLU A 723 -9.74 -8.18 19.19
C GLU A 723 -11.25 -8.20 19.27
N VAL A 724 -11.79 -9.12 20.08
CA VAL A 724 -13.25 -9.28 20.26
C VAL A 724 -13.86 -7.97 20.78
N GLY A 725 -14.93 -7.54 20.13
CA GLY A 725 -15.66 -6.31 20.48
C GLY A 725 -15.00 -5.03 19.95
N LYS A 726 -13.90 -5.11 19.20
CA LYS A 726 -13.24 -3.96 18.59
C LYS A 726 -13.24 -4.04 17.04
N PRO A 727 -13.04 -2.90 16.35
CA PRO A 727 -12.83 -2.91 14.91
C PRO A 727 -11.55 -3.68 14.54
N TYR A 728 -11.55 -4.31 13.37
CA TYR A 728 -10.37 -4.97 12.83
C TYR A 728 -9.22 -3.97 12.62
N GLY A 729 -8.01 -4.32 13.06
CA GLY A 729 -6.85 -3.43 12.98
C GLY A 729 -6.75 -2.48 14.19
N ALA A 730 -7.09 -2.96 15.38
CA ALA A 730 -6.90 -2.25 16.63
C ALA A 730 -5.41 -2.04 16.93
N ILE A 731 -4.98 -0.80 17.07
CA ILE A 731 -3.58 -0.42 17.31
C ILE A 731 -3.31 -0.39 18.82
N TYR A 732 -2.27 -1.07 19.20
CA TYR A 732 -1.79 -1.18 20.56
C TYR A 732 -0.32 -0.79 20.65
N ALA A 733 0.03 -0.05 21.67
CA ALA A 733 1.42 0.24 22.01
C ALA A 733 1.56 0.45 23.52
N LYS A 734 2.80 0.48 23.99
CA LYS A 734 3.09 0.88 25.35
C LYS A 734 3.00 2.40 25.50
N THR A 735 2.57 2.83 26.67
CA THR A 735 2.51 4.23 27.11
C THR A 735 3.26 4.38 28.45
N PHE A 736 3.36 5.58 28.97
CA PHE A 736 3.88 5.75 30.33
C PHE A 736 2.95 5.10 31.35
N LYS A 737 3.56 4.51 32.40
CA LYS A 737 2.80 3.97 33.54
C LYS A 737 1.99 5.11 34.22
N ARG A 738 0.72 4.86 34.48
CA ARG A 738 -0.19 5.81 35.11
C ARG A 738 -0.87 5.19 36.32
N ASP A 739 -1.23 6.03 37.30
CA ASP A 739 -2.10 5.65 38.42
C ASP A 739 -3.58 5.66 37.99
N ALA A 740 -4.48 5.30 38.91
CA ALA A 740 -5.92 5.26 38.69
C ALA A 740 -6.53 6.65 38.39
N GLU A 741 -5.89 7.72 38.83
CA GLU A 741 -6.31 9.09 38.57
C GLU A 741 -5.70 9.65 37.26
N GLY A 742 -4.86 8.88 36.56
CA GLY A 742 -4.24 9.25 35.29
C GLY A 742 -2.92 10.02 35.39
N TYR A 743 -2.32 10.15 36.57
CA TYR A 743 -0.99 10.76 36.74
C TYR A 743 0.09 9.82 36.18
N ILE A 744 1.09 10.39 35.52
CA ILE A 744 2.28 9.65 35.05
C ILE A 744 3.11 9.28 36.29
N LEU A 745 3.46 7.99 36.40
CA LEU A 745 4.32 7.51 37.47
C LEU A 745 5.78 7.64 37.11
N CYS A 746 6.56 8.28 37.98
CA CYS A 746 7.95 8.65 37.76
C CYS A 746 8.89 7.90 38.70
N GLN A 747 10.15 7.75 38.26
CA GLN A 747 11.26 7.30 39.11
C GLN A 747 11.74 8.42 40.03
N LEU A 748 12.66 8.09 40.94
CA LEU A 748 13.25 9.07 41.89
C LEU A 748 13.88 10.28 41.15
N ASP A 749 14.42 10.10 39.97
CA ASP A 749 15.02 11.18 39.16
C ASP A 749 13.99 12.03 38.39
N GLY A 750 12.68 11.81 38.61
CA GLY A 750 11.60 12.49 37.91
C GLY A 750 11.32 11.97 36.49
N SER A 751 12.06 10.97 36.02
CA SER A 751 11.83 10.39 34.68
C SER A 751 10.62 9.46 34.71
N PRO A 752 9.83 9.41 33.60
CA PRO A 752 8.64 8.61 33.54
C PRO A 752 8.96 7.11 33.45
N LYS A 753 8.12 6.28 34.08
CA LYS A 753 8.17 4.82 33.91
C LYS A 753 7.36 4.34 32.72
N GLU A 754 7.85 3.29 32.10
CA GLU A 754 7.15 2.55 31.05
C GLU A 754 6.01 1.71 31.66
N GLY A 755 4.83 1.77 31.04
CA GLY A 755 3.73 0.86 31.36
C GLY A 755 4.07 -0.58 30.98
N GLN A 756 3.61 -1.53 31.76
CA GLN A 756 3.85 -2.95 31.49
C GLN A 756 2.96 -3.46 30.36
N ASP A 757 1.72 -2.97 30.30
CA ASP A 757 0.70 -3.44 29.38
C ASP A 757 0.64 -2.60 28.11
N TYR A 758 0.10 -3.23 27.05
CA TYR A 758 -0.22 -2.55 25.81
C TYR A 758 -1.59 -1.91 25.88
N GLU A 759 -1.68 -0.62 25.60
CA GLU A 759 -2.92 0.14 25.59
C GLU A 759 -3.52 0.26 24.19
N TYR A 760 -4.84 0.25 24.11
CA TYR A 760 -5.57 0.51 22.86
C TYR A 760 -5.53 1.99 22.50
N LEU A 761 -4.94 2.34 21.37
CA LEU A 761 -4.73 3.72 20.91
C LEU A 761 -5.60 4.12 19.71
N GLY A 762 -6.50 3.24 19.27
CA GLY A 762 -7.39 3.47 18.15
C GLY A 762 -7.32 2.34 17.11
N CYS A 763 -7.91 2.54 15.96
CA CYS A 763 -7.89 1.56 14.87
C CYS A 763 -7.59 2.19 13.52
N VAL A 764 -7.17 1.37 12.56
CA VAL A 764 -6.79 1.81 11.20
C VAL A 764 -7.99 2.22 10.33
N GLN A 765 -9.21 1.82 10.71
CA GLN A 765 -10.38 2.02 9.88
C GLN A 765 -10.88 3.46 9.93
N ALA A 766 -11.16 4.01 8.76
CA ALA A 766 -11.78 5.32 8.65
C ALA A 766 -13.26 5.28 9.07
N ASP A 767 -13.74 6.37 9.68
CA ASP A 767 -15.17 6.55 9.98
C ASP A 767 -15.99 6.61 8.69
N TRP A 768 -15.50 7.32 7.66
CA TRP A 768 -16.03 7.38 6.33
C TRP A 768 -15.02 7.90 5.31
N ARG A 769 -15.27 7.61 4.04
CA ARG A 769 -14.47 8.07 2.90
C ARG A 769 -15.36 8.59 1.79
N GLY A 770 -14.79 9.44 0.94
CA GLY A 770 -15.49 9.93 -0.22
C GLY A 770 -14.60 10.53 -1.29
N GLY A 771 -15.20 10.74 -2.46
CA GLY A 771 -14.56 11.41 -3.59
C GLY A 771 -15.56 12.28 -4.33
N TRP A 772 -15.10 13.41 -4.85
CA TRP A 772 -15.92 14.35 -5.60
C TRP A 772 -15.22 14.76 -6.89
N ASN A 773 -15.76 14.28 -8.00
CA ASN A 773 -15.26 14.57 -9.34
C ASN A 773 -16.18 15.51 -10.09
N ASN A 774 -15.64 16.59 -10.67
CA ASN A 774 -16.35 17.56 -11.49
C ASN A 774 -15.68 17.64 -12.86
N VAL A 775 -16.48 17.56 -13.91
CA VAL A 775 -16.04 17.69 -15.30
C VAL A 775 -16.84 18.81 -15.96
N PHE A 776 -16.13 19.82 -16.46
CA PHE A 776 -16.68 20.98 -17.18
C PHE A 776 -16.25 20.88 -18.65
N ARG A 777 -17.19 20.85 -19.56
CA ARG A 777 -16.93 20.88 -21.01
C ARG A 777 -17.41 22.18 -21.58
N LEU A 778 -16.52 22.92 -22.25
CA LEU A 778 -16.81 24.17 -22.96
C LEU A 778 -16.37 24.07 -24.42
N GLY A 779 -17.32 23.75 -25.30
CA GLY A 779 -17.01 23.45 -26.71
C GLY A 779 -16.06 22.27 -26.83
N ASN A 780 -14.84 22.53 -27.31
CA ASN A 780 -13.78 21.52 -27.45
C ASN A 780 -12.85 21.40 -26.23
N PHE A 781 -12.99 22.30 -25.24
CA PHE A 781 -12.25 22.21 -23.99
C PHE A 781 -12.97 21.33 -22.97
N SER A 782 -12.20 20.54 -22.21
CA SER A 782 -12.67 19.82 -21.04
C SER A 782 -11.74 20.11 -19.87
N PHE A 783 -12.31 20.46 -18.73
CA PHE A 783 -11.62 20.65 -17.46
C PHE A 783 -12.21 19.72 -16.44
N SER A 784 -11.38 18.93 -15.77
CA SER A 784 -11.83 18.10 -14.66
C SER A 784 -11.04 18.39 -13.39
N VAL A 785 -11.71 18.30 -12.24
CA VAL A 785 -11.11 18.42 -10.92
C VAL A 785 -11.69 17.38 -9.98
N MET A 786 -10.80 16.68 -9.27
CA MET A 786 -11.17 15.60 -8.35
C MET A 786 -10.60 15.85 -6.96
N PHE A 787 -11.48 15.77 -5.98
CA PHE A 787 -11.15 15.76 -4.55
C PHE A 787 -11.34 14.36 -3.97
N ASP A 788 -10.46 14.01 -3.03
CA ASP A 788 -10.51 12.77 -2.26
C ASP A 788 -10.44 13.11 -0.77
N PHE A 789 -11.28 12.50 0.05
CA PHE A 789 -11.37 12.83 1.47
C PHE A 789 -11.66 11.60 2.33
N GLN A 790 -11.10 11.63 3.53
CA GLN A 790 -11.27 10.63 4.56
C GLN A 790 -11.47 11.31 5.92
N LYS A 791 -12.32 10.74 6.75
CA LYS A 791 -12.47 11.10 8.16
C LYS A 791 -12.14 9.89 9.04
N GLY A 792 -11.32 10.13 10.08
CA GLY A 792 -10.96 9.11 11.05
C GLY A 792 -9.95 8.08 10.53
N GLY A 793 -9.74 7.04 11.32
CA GLY A 793 -8.64 6.11 11.19
C GLY A 793 -7.42 6.60 11.96
N LYS A 794 -6.62 5.66 12.46
CA LYS A 794 -5.37 5.93 13.16
C LYS A 794 -4.24 5.16 12.53
N PHE A 795 -3.04 5.72 12.58
CA PHE A 795 -1.83 5.00 12.18
C PHE A 795 -0.61 5.48 12.99
N PHE A 796 0.35 4.59 13.14
CA PHE A 796 1.65 4.87 13.73
C PHE A 796 2.61 5.38 12.66
N SER A 797 3.41 6.43 12.98
CA SER A 797 4.44 6.95 12.08
C SER A 797 5.84 6.73 12.62
N GLN A 798 6.59 5.87 11.92
CA GLN A 798 8.01 5.65 12.17
C GLN A 798 8.86 6.86 11.74
N THR A 799 8.52 7.52 10.64
CA THR A 799 9.21 8.75 10.20
C THR A 799 9.19 9.81 11.31
N SER A 800 8.03 10.01 11.94
CA SER A 800 7.88 11.03 12.98
C SER A 800 8.62 10.67 14.28
N ILE A 801 8.57 9.42 14.74
CA ILE A 801 9.31 9.02 15.94
C ILE A 801 10.82 9.01 15.67
N GLN A 802 11.28 8.48 14.54
CA GLN A 802 12.70 8.40 14.22
C GLN A 802 13.32 9.78 14.07
N SER A 803 12.69 10.72 13.35
CA SER A 803 13.17 12.09 13.24
C SER A 803 13.20 12.83 14.60
N SER A 804 12.33 12.45 15.54
CA SER A 804 12.33 12.99 16.91
C SER A 804 13.47 12.37 17.73
N VAL A 805 13.67 11.05 17.64
CA VAL A 805 14.80 10.32 18.27
C VAL A 805 16.14 10.85 17.78
N ASP A 806 16.25 11.17 16.48
CA ASP A 806 17.47 11.70 15.87
C ASP A 806 17.66 13.22 16.09
N GLY A 807 16.74 13.88 16.80
CA GLY A 807 16.82 15.30 17.10
C GLY A 807 16.57 16.23 15.93
N GLN A 808 15.96 15.72 14.84
CA GLN A 808 15.76 16.45 13.59
C GLN A 808 14.38 17.10 13.50
N SER A 809 13.35 16.53 14.12
CA SER A 809 12.00 17.09 14.04
C SER A 809 11.87 18.39 14.85
N VAL A 810 10.95 19.26 14.44
CA VAL A 810 10.59 20.47 15.21
C VAL A 810 10.13 20.10 16.63
N LYS A 811 9.48 18.94 16.81
CA LYS A 811 9.09 18.43 18.13
C LYS A 811 10.27 18.23 19.07
N SER A 812 11.43 17.82 18.54
CA SER A 812 12.62 17.59 19.33
C SER A 812 13.25 18.88 19.91
N LEU A 813 12.76 20.06 19.50
CA LEU A 813 13.15 21.34 20.11
C LEU A 813 12.53 21.55 21.51
N GLU A 814 11.47 20.80 21.85
CA GLU A 814 10.85 20.87 23.16
C GLU A 814 11.89 20.60 24.27
N GLY A 815 12.03 21.54 25.15
CA GLY A 815 12.97 21.49 26.29
C GLY A 815 14.41 21.89 25.95
N ARG A 816 14.76 22.22 24.71
CA ARG A 816 16.10 22.74 24.34
C ARG A 816 16.18 24.25 24.57
N ASP A 817 17.37 24.71 24.95
CA ASP A 817 17.68 26.14 25.16
C ASP A 817 18.91 26.52 24.33
N ALA A 818 18.69 27.23 23.23
CA ALA A 818 19.77 27.66 22.34
C ALA A 818 20.68 28.71 22.99
N ASP A 819 20.13 29.60 23.87
CA ASP A 819 20.90 30.63 24.54
C ASP A 819 21.88 30.02 25.55
N PHE A 820 21.48 28.97 26.24
CA PHE A 820 22.36 28.25 27.16
C PHE A 820 23.60 27.71 26.45
N PHE A 821 23.42 27.07 25.30
CA PHE A 821 24.54 26.52 24.53
C PHE A 821 25.39 27.60 23.86
N SER A 822 24.77 28.69 23.41
CA SER A 822 25.49 29.82 22.81
C SER A 822 26.46 30.46 23.79
N ARG A 823 26.04 30.72 25.00
CA ARG A 823 26.89 31.28 26.06
C ARG A 823 28.03 30.34 26.45
N LYS A 824 27.76 29.02 26.50
CA LYS A 824 28.78 28.01 26.75
C LYS A 824 29.85 27.97 25.69
N ILE A 825 29.48 28.10 24.41
CA ILE A 825 30.44 28.19 23.29
C ILE A 825 31.29 29.45 23.37
N LEU A 826 30.73 30.56 23.84
CA LEU A 826 31.46 31.83 24.02
C LEU A 826 32.38 31.83 25.23
N GLY A 827 32.45 30.72 26.01
CA GLY A 827 33.43 30.55 27.09
C GLY A 827 33.06 31.12 28.43
N GLU A 828 31.78 31.49 28.62
CA GLU A 828 31.28 31.89 29.95
C GLU A 828 31.31 30.71 30.92
N SER A 829 31.82 30.94 32.15
CA SER A 829 31.84 29.90 33.20
C SER A 829 30.42 29.66 33.73
N ASP A 830 30.18 28.46 34.26
CA ASP A 830 28.87 28.14 34.87
C ASP A 830 28.57 28.99 36.13
N GLU A 831 29.60 29.46 36.84
CA GLU A 831 29.51 30.37 37.98
C GLU A 831 29.14 31.80 37.56
N GLU A 832 29.75 32.32 36.50
CA GLU A 832 29.42 33.64 35.93
C GLU A 832 27.99 33.66 35.32
N ARG A 833 27.55 32.52 34.83
CA ARG A 833 26.29 32.36 34.15
C ARG A 833 25.11 32.17 35.08
N TYR A 834 25.28 31.42 36.17
CA TYR A 834 24.19 30.97 37.05
C TYR A 834 24.40 31.25 38.54
N GLY A 835 25.58 31.67 38.95
CA GLY A 835 25.88 31.99 40.36
C GLY A 835 25.97 30.79 41.31
N PHE A 836 25.97 29.57 40.81
CA PHE A 836 26.01 28.32 41.61
C PHE A 836 26.74 27.19 40.93
N MET A 837 27.36 26.31 41.71
CA MET A 837 27.87 25.02 41.24
C MET A 837 26.71 24.08 40.86
N ARG A 838 26.79 23.45 39.76
CA ARG A 838 25.83 22.48 39.27
C ARG A 838 25.78 21.25 40.17
N PRO A 839 24.60 20.78 40.65
CA PRO A 839 24.50 19.51 41.37
C PRO A 839 24.96 18.35 40.48
N GLN A 840 25.71 17.40 41.05
CA GLN A 840 26.30 16.25 40.30
C GLN A 840 25.25 15.35 39.60
N ASN A 841 23.99 15.36 40.10
CA ASN A 841 22.86 14.65 39.52
C ASN A 841 21.73 15.60 39.19
N ALA A 842 21.64 15.93 37.92
CA ALA A 842 20.75 16.97 37.47
C ALA A 842 19.23 16.63 37.61
N ASN A 843 18.87 15.40 37.83
CA ASN A 843 17.51 14.92 38.03
C ASN A 843 17.24 14.35 39.41
N THR A 844 18.17 14.53 40.39
CA THR A 844 17.96 14.08 41.76
C THR A 844 17.08 15.09 42.47
N PRO A 845 15.95 14.69 43.06
CA PRO A 845 15.15 15.58 43.87
C PRO A 845 15.97 16.16 45.06
N THR A 846 15.70 17.38 45.43
CA THR A 846 16.19 17.92 46.74
C THR A 846 15.59 17.12 47.88
N ALA A 847 16.13 17.32 49.11
CA ALA A 847 15.59 16.71 50.33
C ALA A 847 14.06 16.94 50.52
N ASN A 848 13.47 17.89 49.82
CA ASN A 848 12.04 18.21 49.86
C ASN A 848 11.27 17.61 48.64
N GLY A 849 11.88 16.73 47.86
CA GLY A 849 11.24 16.14 46.70
C GLY A 849 11.06 17.07 45.50
N GLN A 850 11.58 18.29 45.52
CA GLN A 850 11.48 19.23 44.40
C GLN A 850 12.65 19.09 43.42
N ILE A 851 12.33 18.96 42.16
CA ILE A 851 13.31 19.13 41.07
C ILE A 851 13.20 20.56 40.57
N TYR A 852 14.28 21.34 40.75
CA TYR A 852 14.33 22.73 40.27
C TYR A 852 14.90 22.76 38.83
N PRO A 853 14.07 22.94 37.77
CA PRO A 853 14.52 22.99 36.40
C PRO A 853 15.37 24.21 36.05
N ASP A 854 15.33 25.28 36.91
CA ASP A 854 15.93 26.57 36.58
C ASP A 854 17.37 26.78 37.10
N TRP A 855 18.00 25.74 37.63
CA TRP A 855 19.34 25.85 38.20
C TRP A 855 20.40 25.54 37.17
N GLY A 856 20.68 26.49 36.30
CA GLY A 856 21.81 26.41 35.37
C GLY A 856 21.74 25.27 34.39
N ARG A 857 20.53 24.79 33.98
CA ARG A 857 20.29 23.70 33.06
C ARG A 857 19.60 24.23 31.82
N PRO A 858 19.86 23.58 30.64
CA PRO A 858 18.97 23.78 29.52
C PRO A 858 17.54 23.40 29.97
N LYS A 859 16.54 24.12 29.48
CA LYS A 859 15.14 23.76 29.70
C LYS A 859 14.98 22.30 29.36
N GLY A 860 14.44 21.47 30.24
CA GLY A 860 14.17 20.07 29.96
C GLY A 860 12.75 19.87 29.45
N VAL A 861 12.46 18.65 29.01
CA VAL A 861 11.09 18.24 28.73
C VAL A 861 10.39 18.07 30.10
N VAL A 862 9.36 18.89 30.33
CA VAL A 862 8.56 18.87 31.54
C VAL A 862 7.30 18.05 31.28
N LEU A 863 7.06 17.06 32.14
CA LEU A 863 5.88 16.23 32.08
C LEU A 863 4.86 16.72 33.12
N PRO A 864 3.68 17.15 32.68
CA PRO A 864 2.63 17.58 33.64
C PRO A 864 2.01 16.35 34.32
N ASN A 865 1.46 16.58 35.51
CA ASN A 865 0.68 15.58 36.23
C ASN A 865 1.46 14.28 36.50
N CYS A 866 2.59 14.41 37.21
CA CYS A 866 3.42 13.30 37.62
C CYS A 866 3.35 13.03 39.12
N ARG A 867 3.50 11.76 39.47
CA ARG A 867 3.69 11.30 40.86
C ARG A 867 4.83 10.30 40.94
N TYR A 868 5.46 10.17 42.09
CA TYR A 868 6.40 9.09 42.32
C TYR A 868 5.66 7.74 42.35
N ASP A 869 6.26 6.74 41.75
CA ASP A 869 5.72 5.37 41.73
C ASP A 869 5.81 4.74 43.16
N GLU A 870 5.05 3.70 43.40
CA GLU A 870 4.96 3.00 44.69
C GLU A 870 6.30 2.44 45.19
N ASP A 871 7.23 2.15 44.29
CA ASP A 871 8.56 1.63 44.61
C ASP A 871 9.58 2.72 44.97
N VAL A 872 9.21 4.01 44.95
CA VAL A 872 10.05 5.11 45.36
C VAL A 872 9.89 5.32 46.87
N GLU A 873 10.79 4.74 47.64
CA GLU A 873 10.73 4.73 49.11
C GLU A 873 10.61 6.15 49.70
N GLY A 874 9.65 6.33 50.57
CA GLY A 874 9.40 7.61 51.29
C GLY A 874 8.71 8.70 50.47
N LEU A 875 8.52 8.51 49.14
CA LEU A 875 7.94 9.52 48.24
C LEU A 875 6.74 8.98 47.44
N ALA A 876 6.40 7.71 47.56
CA ALA A 876 5.32 7.04 46.83
C ALA A 876 4.02 7.86 46.83
N GLY A 877 3.43 8.09 45.64
CA GLY A 877 2.18 8.82 45.47
C GLY A 877 2.27 10.35 45.60
N GLN A 878 3.40 10.91 46.07
CA GLN A 878 3.58 12.37 46.14
C GLN A 878 3.71 12.97 44.75
N GLN A 879 3.17 14.18 44.58
CA GLN A 879 3.30 14.90 43.30
C GLN A 879 4.76 15.27 43.04
N VAL A 880 5.21 15.12 41.82
CA VAL A 880 6.55 15.47 41.35
C VAL A 880 6.45 16.21 40.01
N LEU A 881 7.37 17.14 39.78
CA LEU A 881 7.58 17.69 38.46
C LEU A 881 8.36 16.65 37.63
N GLY A 882 7.67 15.95 36.69
CA GLY A 882 8.34 15.06 35.78
C GLY A 882 9.29 15.86 34.88
N TYR A 883 10.56 15.46 34.85
CA TYR A 883 11.60 16.17 34.11
C TYR A 883 12.59 15.20 33.48
N CYS A 884 12.91 15.46 32.21
CA CYS A 884 13.98 14.77 31.49
C CYS A 884 14.81 15.78 30.69
N THR A 885 16.11 15.53 30.55
CA THR A 885 16.88 16.26 29.53
C THR A 885 16.31 15.99 28.17
N PRO A 886 16.30 16.97 27.24
CA PRO A 886 15.66 16.80 25.92
C PRO A 886 16.15 15.55 25.17
N GLU A 887 17.46 15.36 25.11
CA GLU A 887 18.04 14.21 24.45
C GLU A 887 17.61 12.88 25.08
N ARG A 888 17.73 12.76 26.43
CA ARG A 888 17.32 11.53 27.13
C ARG A 888 15.84 11.24 26.91
N TYR A 889 14.98 12.28 26.95
CA TYR A 889 13.56 12.13 26.66
C TYR A 889 13.33 11.61 25.25
N TRP A 890 13.84 12.30 24.24
CA TRP A 890 13.56 11.96 22.84
C TRP A 890 14.24 10.68 22.38
N MET A 891 15.45 10.37 22.85
CA MET A 891 16.16 9.13 22.47
C MET A 891 15.67 7.88 23.21
N HIS A 892 15.29 7.99 24.48
CA HIS A 892 15.02 6.82 25.32
C HIS A 892 13.57 6.70 25.80
N TYR A 893 12.92 7.82 26.07
CA TYR A 893 11.55 7.81 26.62
C TYR A 893 10.45 7.91 25.56
N THR A 894 10.74 8.39 24.35
CA THR A 894 9.75 8.41 23.25
C THR A 894 9.31 6.99 22.83
N SER A 895 10.20 6.02 22.92
CA SER A 895 9.88 4.60 22.67
C SER A 895 9.02 3.96 23.77
N ARG A 896 8.87 4.63 24.93
CA ARG A 896 8.05 4.19 26.08
C ARG A 896 6.65 4.80 26.11
N ASP A 897 6.42 5.90 25.37
CA ASP A 897 5.09 6.47 25.12
C ASP A 897 4.89 6.73 23.62
N ILE A 898 4.38 5.73 22.95
CA ILE A 898 4.13 5.76 21.51
C ILE A 898 2.89 6.59 21.15
N SER A 899 2.02 6.88 22.10
CA SER A 899 0.75 7.59 21.84
C SER A 899 0.93 8.91 21.07
N ARG A 900 2.06 9.61 21.29
CA ARG A 900 2.42 10.87 20.60
C ARG A 900 2.71 10.72 19.10
N PHE A 901 2.87 9.49 18.59
CA PHE A 901 3.19 9.16 17.22
C PHE A 901 2.09 8.35 16.52
N ILE A 902 0.93 8.23 17.16
CA ILE A 902 -0.30 7.72 16.60
C ILE A 902 -1.15 8.89 16.12
N TYR A 903 -1.30 9.03 14.82
CA TYR A 903 -1.97 10.16 14.19
C TYR A 903 -3.35 9.79 13.67
N ASP A 904 -4.23 10.78 13.59
CA ASP A 904 -5.52 10.71 12.93
C ASP A 904 -5.31 10.84 11.41
N ALA A 905 -5.84 9.89 10.63
CA ALA A 905 -5.67 9.80 9.19
C ALA A 905 -6.72 10.60 8.39
N SER A 906 -7.38 11.58 9.00
CA SER A 906 -8.32 12.47 8.31
C SER A 906 -7.60 13.40 7.33
N TYR A 907 -8.13 13.52 6.11
CA TYR A 907 -7.58 14.41 5.09
C TYR A 907 -8.62 14.88 4.09
N VAL A 908 -8.27 15.95 3.37
CA VAL A 908 -8.88 16.42 2.12
C VAL A 908 -7.73 16.68 1.13
N LYS A 909 -7.72 15.97 0.00
CA LYS A 909 -6.70 16.09 -1.04
C LYS A 909 -7.29 16.54 -2.37
N LEU A 910 -6.58 17.43 -3.04
CA LEU A 910 -6.76 17.71 -4.46
C LEU A 910 -6.03 16.64 -5.26
N ARG A 911 -6.79 15.62 -5.67
CA ARG A 911 -6.23 14.39 -6.22
C ARG A 911 -5.80 14.53 -7.68
N GLU A 912 -6.65 15.17 -8.50
CA GLU A 912 -6.45 15.21 -9.95
C GLU A 912 -7.03 16.50 -10.54
N ILE A 913 -6.28 17.12 -11.45
CA ILE A 913 -6.75 18.15 -12.37
C ILE A 913 -6.36 17.72 -13.78
N THR A 914 -7.31 17.79 -14.70
CA THR A 914 -7.05 17.53 -16.13
C THR A 914 -7.64 18.65 -16.97
N VAL A 915 -6.84 19.18 -17.89
CA VAL A 915 -7.28 20.14 -18.92
C VAL A 915 -7.03 19.50 -20.28
N SER A 916 -8.07 19.35 -21.10
CA SER A 916 -7.90 18.74 -22.42
C SER A 916 -8.60 19.55 -23.51
N TYR A 917 -8.07 19.45 -24.72
CA TYR A 917 -8.57 20.11 -25.91
C TYR A 917 -8.62 19.15 -27.09
N ASP A 918 -9.80 19.01 -27.67
CA ASP A 918 -10.03 18.25 -28.90
C ASP A 918 -9.95 19.20 -30.10
N LEU A 919 -9.01 18.97 -31.03
CA LEU A 919 -8.88 19.83 -32.20
C LEU A 919 -10.16 19.75 -33.06
N PRO A 920 -10.70 20.91 -33.51
CA PRO A 920 -11.88 20.94 -34.37
C PRO A 920 -11.68 20.14 -35.66
N LYS A 921 -12.68 19.35 -36.04
CA LYS A 921 -12.65 18.55 -37.28
C LYS A 921 -12.32 19.36 -38.53
N LYS A 922 -12.72 20.65 -38.57
CA LYS A 922 -12.41 21.53 -39.70
C LYS A 922 -10.89 21.77 -39.88
N TRP A 923 -10.11 21.79 -38.80
CA TRP A 923 -8.65 21.98 -38.86
C TRP A 923 -7.96 20.68 -39.32
N LEU A 924 -8.56 19.51 -39.03
CA LEU A 924 -8.02 18.20 -39.35
C LEU A 924 -8.28 17.78 -40.81
N ARG A 925 -9.20 18.43 -41.52
CA ARG A 925 -9.61 18.05 -42.89
C ARG A 925 -8.45 17.95 -43.92
N LYS A 926 -7.35 18.70 -43.72
CA LYS A 926 -6.17 18.73 -44.59
C LYS A 926 -5.00 17.91 -44.01
N THR A 927 -5.21 17.20 -42.91
CA THR A 927 -4.22 16.37 -42.25
C THR A 927 -4.62 14.90 -42.37
N PRO A 928 -3.71 13.94 -42.13
CA PRO A 928 -4.06 12.52 -42.07
C PRO A 928 -4.85 12.14 -40.82
N PHE A 929 -5.02 13.09 -39.86
CA PHE A 929 -5.66 12.84 -38.58
C PHE A 929 -7.18 12.92 -38.64
N GLN A 930 -7.86 11.94 -38.08
CA GLN A 930 -9.31 11.95 -37.84
C GLN A 930 -9.66 12.64 -36.53
N THR A 931 -8.84 12.37 -35.49
CA THR A 931 -8.94 13.01 -34.20
C THR A 931 -7.55 13.41 -33.72
N PHE A 932 -7.48 14.53 -33.00
CA PHE A 932 -6.28 15.00 -32.35
C PHE A 932 -6.68 15.63 -31.01
N ARG A 933 -6.20 15.04 -29.89
CA ARG A 933 -6.45 15.51 -28.53
C ARG A 933 -5.13 15.76 -27.83
N VAL A 934 -5.05 16.84 -27.09
CA VAL A 934 -3.98 17.13 -26.12
C VAL A 934 -4.59 17.31 -24.76
N ALA A 935 -3.91 16.84 -23.73
CA ALA A 935 -4.30 17.03 -22.34
C ALA A 935 -3.08 17.36 -21.49
N ALA A 936 -3.30 18.22 -20.47
CA ALA A 936 -2.38 18.43 -19.37
C ALA A 936 -3.01 17.85 -18.11
N VAL A 937 -2.21 17.17 -17.31
CA VAL A 937 -2.66 16.43 -16.14
C VAL A 937 -1.77 16.74 -14.94
N GLY A 938 -2.39 17.00 -13.79
CA GLY A 938 -1.74 17.06 -12.49
C GLY A 938 -2.38 16.05 -11.56
N ARG A 939 -1.55 15.33 -10.78
CA ARG A 939 -2.01 14.30 -9.83
C ARG A 939 -1.35 14.48 -8.48
N ASN A 940 -2.09 14.11 -7.41
CA ASN A 940 -1.67 14.29 -6.01
C ASN A 940 -1.17 15.73 -5.72
N ILE A 941 -1.86 16.73 -6.29
CA ILE A 941 -1.40 18.12 -6.43
C ILE A 941 -1.18 18.78 -5.06
N ALA A 942 -2.13 18.59 -4.13
CA ALA A 942 -2.05 19.19 -2.81
C ALA A 942 -2.83 18.41 -1.75
N THR A 943 -2.32 18.43 -0.52
CA THR A 943 -3.08 18.11 0.69
C THR A 943 -3.68 19.39 1.24
N LEU A 944 -4.99 19.60 1.02
CA LEU A 944 -5.68 20.82 1.44
C LEU A 944 -5.92 20.87 2.96
N PHE A 945 -6.06 19.67 3.56
CA PHE A 945 -6.23 19.48 4.98
C PHE A 945 -5.73 18.09 5.37
N ALA A 946 -5.02 17.99 6.48
CA ALA A 946 -4.69 16.73 7.15
C ALA A 946 -4.52 16.95 8.66
N ASN A 947 -4.86 15.92 9.45
CA ASN A 947 -4.61 15.90 10.89
C ASN A 947 -3.22 15.36 11.26
N THR A 948 -2.36 15.15 10.25
CA THR A 948 -0.97 14.70 10.42
C THR A 948 -0.03 15.89 10.48
N PRO A 949 1.18 15.74 11.07
CA PRO A 949 2.23 16.73 10.92
C PRO A 949 2.54 17.03 9.45
N HIS A 950 3.02 18.25 9.17
CA HIS A 950 3.41 18.65 7.82
C HIS A 950 4.39 17.65 7.20
N GLY A 951 4.19 17.31 5.93
CA GLY A 951 5.03 16.38 5.17
C GLY A 951 4.82 14.90 5.49
N LEU A 952 3.90 14.55 6.38
CA LEU A 952 3.50 13.18 6.65
C LEU A 952 2.16 12.87 5.96
N ASP A 953 2.20 12.00 4.95
CA ASP A 953 1.00 11.62 4.21
C ASP A 953 0.09 10.71 5.06
N PRO A 954 -1.18 11.09 5.33
CA PRO A 954 -2.11 10.26 6.10
C PRO A 954 -2.50 8.95 5.40
N GLN A 955 -2.16 8.77 4.13
CA GLN A 955 -2.35 7.52 3.36
C GLN A 955 -1.07 6.68 3.28
N ALA A 956 0.06 7.16 3.83
CA ALA A 956 1.30 6.39 3.83
C ALA A 956 1.12 5.06 4.55
N THR A 957 1.54 3.99 3.92
CA THR A 957 1.57 2.64 4.49
C THR A 957 2.84 1.94 4.04
N SER A 958 3.30 0.98 4.82
CA SER A 958 4.51 0.20 4.52
C SER A 958 4.21 -1.21 4.05
N THR A 959 2.95 -1.60 3.98
CA THR A 959 2.54 -2.93 3.53
C THR A 959 1.18 -2.89 2.87
N THR A 960 1.03 -3.71 1.86
CA THR A 960 -0.23 -3.98 1.19
C THR A 960 -0.92 -5.24 1.73
N GLY A 961 -0.31 -5.91 2.70
CA GLY A 961 -0.88 -7.02 3.47
C GLY A 961 -1.96 -6.60 4.46
N ASN A 962 -2.34 -7.49 5.39
CA ASN A 962 -3.35 -7.22 6.42
C ASN A 962 -2.84 -6.35 7.57
N ALA A 963 -1.52 -6.26 7.76
CA ALA A 963 -0.84 -5.47 8.79
C ALA A 963 -0.84 -3.98 8.45
N GLN A 964 -2.04 -3.38 8.37
CA GLN A 964 -2.22 -1.96 8.10
C GLN A 964 -2.05 -1.10 9.37
N GLY A 965 -1.90 0.22 9.19
CA GLY A 965 -1.80 1.18 10.28
C GLY A 965 -0.36 1.49 10.71
N PHE A 966 0.63 1.12 9.90
CA PHE A 966 2.03 1.43 10.13
C PHE A 966 2.58 2.21 8.93
N GLU A 967 2.98 3.44 9.15
CA GLU A 967 3.90 4.16 8.27
C GLU A 967 5.30 3.83 8.75
N ARG A 968 6.04 3.01 7.99
CA ARG A 968 7.40 2.53 8.31
C ARG A 968 8.49 3.36 7.65
N GLY A 969 8.15 4.57 7.30
CA GLY A 969 9.12 5.57 7.00
C GLY A 969 9.43 5.79 5.53
N PHE A 970 9.62 7.06 5.29
CA PHE A 970 10.44 7.60 4.23
C PHE A 970 9.80 7.60 2.82
N ASN A 971 8.51 7.24 2.71
CA ASN A 971 7.73 7.47 1.48
C ASN A 971 7.22 8.92 1.47
N LEU A 972 7.98 9.80 0.86
CA LEU A 972 7.63 11.22 0.79
C LEU A 972 6.47 11.47 -0.17
N PRO A 973 5.54 12.39 0.18
CA PRO A 973 4.46 12.78 -0.73
C PRO A 973 5.01 13.36 -2.03
N SER A 974 4.54 12.84 -3.16
CA SER A 974 4.92 13.31 -4.49
C SER A 974 3.73 13.82 -5.28
N ALA A 975 3.96 14.76 -6.17
CA ALA A 975 3.01 15.25 -7.17
C ALA A 975 3.52 14.92 -8.56
N THR A 976 2.61 14.54 -9.46
CA THR A 976 2.94 14.22 -10.86
C THR A 976 2.23 15.20 -11.79
N TYR A 977 2.98 15.80 -12.71
CA TYR A 977 2.45 16.66 -13.77
C TYR A 977 2.84 16.06 -15.11
N GLY A 978 1.95 16.15 -16.09
CA GLY A 978 2.25 15.56 -17.38
C GLY A 978 1.36 16.10 -18.49
N PHE A 979 1.64 15.61 -19.69
CA PHE A 979 0.81 15.87 -20.85
C PHE A 979 0.56 14.58 -21.65
N ASP A 980 -0.59 14.55 -22.30
CA ASP A 980 -1.04 13.44 -23.15
C ASP A 980 -1.35 13.97 -24.54
N ILE A 981 -0.91 13.24 -25.56
CA ILE A 981 -1.25 13.49 -26.96
C ILE A 981 -1.86 12.21 -27.54
N LYS A 982 -3.04 12.32 -28.13
CA LYS A 982 -3.72 11.21 -28.77
C LYS A 982 -4.18 11.56 -30.15
N VAL A 983 -3.75 10.77 -31.12
CA VAL A 983 -4.12 10.92 -32.52
C VAL A 983 -4.75 9.64 -33.09
N SER A 984 -5.69 9.78 -34.02
CA SER A 984 -6.19 8.66 -34.82
C SER A 984 -6.16 9.03 -36.30
N PHE A 985 -5.85 8.00 -37.13
CA PHE A 985 -5.66 8.10 -38.57
C PHE A 985 -6.79 7.41 -39.32
#